data_0c4ed370e2b92a1c4214eb02da9cfb0d
#
_entry.id   0c4ed370e2b92a1c4214eb02da9cfb0d
#
_cell.length_a   1.000
_cell.length_b   1.000
_cell.length_c   1.000
_cell.angle_alpha   90.00
_cell.angle_beta   90.00
_cell.angle_gamma   90.00
#
_symmetry.space_group_name_H-M   'P 1'
#
loop_
_entity.id
_entity.type
_entity.pdbx_description
1 polymer ?
#
loop_
_entity_poly.entity_id
_entity_poly.type
_entity_poly.pdbx_seq_one_letter_code
_entity_poly.pdbx_strand_id
1 'polypeptide(L)'
;MAAAFELTSTPGWQDRYEITVYQMGWRLGGKGASGRDRSYADRIYEHGLHLWMGFYENAFRQIRDAYSEWNAKGYQPAPLWKDYTEAFLARNYNVAMERMEQKWRPWVLEFPLSRWKPGQDVPGLDAPLDLWDLVLRMLGMMTLAFLGAKWQTGLRGWLLRIIGRILYWIGEYLGPNSIVRGIVRFLGERVGGPWRLPVAHLFGLNEHHAGDRARAGHRETVLDMLERFAAWFESDAKSKPERADEWRRLSVMLDVGVAVVRGVLADDVLTRGYDFLDDRDFLEWLGSHGCQEPDNPITRYFYDACFAYRRGRDEYQPDLPAPDRVGLNMGAGAVLYGLLRLVGTYKGGIMNVMEAGMGDTIFSPFYVVLKNRGVRFRFFHRVTRLALSEDRKDIGSIDIAVQAAPLQGDYDPLDVVNGVPSWPSAPFYSQLKDGEALRAQDLESYWDTQPPVERLTLRRGEDFDKVILGISIGALPYLCQELIAQDDRWRMMVERVETVKTQAFQIWLNRTEEQLGWNRELPILTGFVEPHDTWCAMDHLIPKESWPASAGVLQIAYFCNAMQECTASQCPPACTPLSRVPDCPIAGSMSSPDFPREQLDQVRRAAVEFLNRHVRTLWPLSSDPKNPAEFDWSALVCLHGSQGERAFDEQYWRANFEPTERYVQNIPGSTRHRLHSAHSGFGNLMLAGDWTYTPINIGCVEAACISGKMAAWGLSGSPGFIYGPMGYPEPMDQIRYRDWPGTAAAKGTA
;
A
#
# COMPACT_ATOMS: atom_id res chain seq x y z
N MET A 1 11.90 -11.58 -3.93
CA MET A 1 11.13 -12.77 -3.47
C MET A 1 10.14 -13.24 -4.54
N ALA A 2 9.20 -12.42 -5.02
CA ALA A 2 8.19 -12.81 -6.01
C ALA A 2 8.79 -13.41 -7.28
N ALA A 3 9.84 -12.80 -7.84
CA ALA A 3 10.52 -13.35 -9.02
C ALA A 3 11.16 -14.73 -8.76
N ALA A 4 11.85 -14.89 -7.64
CA ALA A 4 12.44 -16.18 -7.27
C ALA A 4 11.38 -17.26 -7.07
N PHE A 5 10.23 -16.89 -6.47
CA PHE A 5 9.10 -17.80 -6.29
C PHE A 5 8.53 -18.29 -7.64
N GLU A 6 8.32 -17.37 -8.60
CA GLU A 6 7.83 -17.74 -9.94
C GLU A 6 8.84 -18.59 -10.72
N LEU A 7 10.11 -18.22 -10.73
CA LEU A 7 11.16 -18.98 -11.40
C LEU A 7 11.27 -20.41 -10.88
N THR A 8 11.11 -20.59 -9.57
CA THR A 8 11.23 -21.90 -8.90
C THR A 8 9.91 -22.68 -8.86
N SER A 9 8.80 -22.11 -9.32
CA SER A 9 7.49 -22.79 -9.39
C SER A 9 7.36 -23.70 -10.63
N THR A 10 8.26 -23.56 -11.59
CA THR A 10 8.26 -24.41 -12.79
C THR A 10 9.01 -25.72 -12.52
N PRO A 11 8.42 -26.91 -12.82
CA PRO A 11 9.10 -28.18 -12.68
C PRO A 11 10.45 -28.23 -13.46
N GLY A 12 11.50 -28.77 -12.85
CA GLY A 12 12.83 -28.85 -13.45
C GLY A 12 13.55 -27.51 -13.54
N TRP A 13 13.17 -26.53 -12.72
CA TRP A 13 13.84 -25.22 -12.71
C TRP A 13 15.32 -25.34 -12.32
N GLN A 14 15.70 -26.30 -11.46
CA GLN A 14 17.08 -26.56 -11.03
C GLN A 14 18.02 -26.92 -12.17
N ASP A 15 17.48 -27.50 -13.27
CA ASP A 15 18.26 -27.83 -14.46
C ASP A 15 18.58 -26.57 -15.30
N ARG A 16 17.94 -25.45 -15.01
CA ARG A 16 18.05 -24.19 -15.77
C ARG A 16 18.64 -23.03 -14.99
N TYR A 17 18.41 -23.01 -13.67
CA TYR A 17 18.77 -21.89 -12.83
C TYR A 17 19.43 -22.32 -11.54
N GLU A 18 20.41 -21.56 -11.12
CA GLU A 18 20.95 -21.51 -9.79
C GLU A 18 20.69 -20.12 -9.24
N ILE A 19 19.90 -19.98 -8.16
CA ILE A 19 19.42 -18.69 -7.69
C ILE A 19 20.06 -18.38 -6.34
N THR A 20 20.76 -17.23 -6.28
CA THR A 20 21.28 -16.68 -5.02
C THR A 20 20.67 -15.30 -4.78
N VAL A 21 20.13 -15.09 -3.58
CA VAL A 21 19.59 -13.82 -3.10
C VAL A 21 20.62 -13.18 -2.17
N TYR A 22 21.15 -12.02 -2.54
CA TYR A 22 22.03 -11.19 -1.71
C TYR A 22 21.20 -10.15 -0.98
N GLN A 23 21.34 -10.08 0.33
CA GLN A 23 20.56 -9.22 1.21
C GLN A 23 21.47 -8.45 2.17
N MET A 24 21.29 -7.14 2.23
CA MET A 24 21.87 -6.29 3.26
C MET A 24 21.18 -6.58 4.61
N GLY A 25 21.95 -6.64 5.71
CA GLY A 25 21.42 -6.97 7.03
C GLY A 25 20.99 -8.44 7.15
N TRP A 26 20.05 -8.72 8.03
CA TRP A 26 19.75 -10.08 8.52
C TRP A 26 18.33 -10.55 8.19
N ARG A 27 17.47 -9.73 7.62
CA ARG A 27 16.05 -10.05 7.35
C ARG A 27 15.62 -9.66 5.96
N LEU A 28 14.57 -10.30 5.49
CA LEU A 28 13.93 -10.01 4.21
C LEU A 28 12.78 -9.03 4.39
N GLY A 29 12.40 -8.37 3.29
CA GLY A 29 11.19 -7.55 3.23
C GLY A 29 11.39 -6.12 2.74
N GLY A 30 12.58 -5.53 2.96
CA GLY A 30 12.80 -4.12 2.63
C GLY A 30 11.76 -3.22 3.30
N LYS A 31 11.02 -2.45 2.54
CA LYS A 31 9.95 -1.57 3.06
C LYS A 31 8.81 -2.31 3.79
N GLY A 32 8.60 -3.57 3.49
CA GLY A 32 7.62 -4.43 4.16
C GLY A 32 8.20 -5.24 5.32
N ALA A 33 9.45 -5.00 5.73
CA ALA A 33 10.04 -5.72 6.83
C ALA A 33 9.36 -5.40 8.16
N SER A 34 9.31 -6.39 9.05
CA SER A 34 9.00 -6.23 10.46
C SER A 34 10.03 -7.00 11.28
N GLY A 35 10.02 -6.86 12.58
CA GLY A 35 10.95 -7.58 13.45
C GLY A 35 10.42 -7.76 14.86
N ARG A 36 10.90 -8.80 15.54
CA ARG A 36 10.61 -9.09 16.94
C ARG A 36 11.66 -8.51 17.85
N ASP A 37 11.27 -7.67 18.80
CA ASP A 37 12.16 -7.23 19.86
C ASP A 37 12.24 -8.29 20.96
N ARG A 38 13.24 -9.16 20.85
CA ARG A 38 13.47 -10.25 21.80
C ARG A 38 13.86 -9.78 23.21
N SER A 39 14.34 -8.56 23.32
CA SER A 39 14.72 -7.97 24.61
C SER A 39 13.52 -7.40 25.35
N TYR A 40 12.37 -7.22 24.66
CA TYR A 40 11.19 -6.58 25.20
C TYR A 40 9.90 -7.33 24.79
N ALA A 41 9.62 -8.45 25.44
CA ALA A 41 8.41 -9.26 25.27
C ALA A 41 8.13 -9.73 23.81
N ASP A 42 9.16 -9.91 22.99
CA ASP A 42 9.05 -10.27 21.56
C ASP A 42 8.06 -9.37 20.80
N ARG A 43 8.00 -8.07 21.14
CA ARG A 43 7.12 -7.10 20.51
C ARG A 43 7.32 -7.05 19.01
N ILE A 44 6.23 -6.90 18.28
CA ILE A 44 6.24 -6.77 16.83
C ILE A 44 6.49 -5.30 16.47
N TYR A 45 7.61 -5.02 15.82
CA TYR A 45 7.95 -3.70 15.28
C TYR A 45 7.64 -3.65 13.80
N GLU A 46 6.66 -2.84 13.42
CA GLU A 46 6.28 -2.63 12.03
C GLU A 46 6.93 -1.36 11.47
N HIS A 47 7.57 -1.47 10.30
CA HIS A 47 8.18 -0.33 9.63
C HIS A 47 7.16 0.63 9.01
N GLY A 48 5.96 0.15 8.75
CA GLY A 48 4.88 0.88 8.13
C GLY A 48 3.52 0.26 8.48
N LEU A 49 2.43 0.94 8.16
CA LEU A 49 1.11 0.35 8.21
C LEU A 49 0.94 -0.59 7.02
N HIS A 50 1.24 -1.85 7.22
CA HIS A 50 1.23 -2.85 6.18
C HIS A 50 -0.21 -3.34 5.96
N LEU A 51 -0.90 -2.73 5.00
CA LEU A 51 -2.25 -3.11 4.60
C LEU A 51 -2.24 -3.87 3.27
N TRP A 52 -3.03 -4.93 3.22
CA TRP A 52 -3.30 -5.66 1.99
C TRP A 52 -4.72 -5.37 1.52
N MET A 53 -4.84 -4.67 0.41
CA MET A 53 -6.16 -4.39 -0.17
C MET A 53 -6.78 -5.68 -0.73
N GLY A 54 -8.08 -5.86 -0.52
CA GLY A 54 -8.77 -7.08 -0.95
C GLY A 54 -8.72 -7.36 -2.45
N PHE A 55 -8.25 -6.40 -3.25
CA PHE A 55 -8.03 -6.56 -4.69
C PHE A 55 -6.59 -6.93 -5.08
N TYR A 56 -5.67 -7.19 -4.15
CA TYR A 56 -4.28 -7.60 -4.44
C TYR A 56 -4.24 -9.05 -4.93
N GLU A 57 -4.78 -9.30 -6.12
CA GLU A 57 -4.94 -10.65 -6.68
C GLU A 57 -3.63 -11.40 -6.86
N ASN A 58 -2.61 -10.73 -7.40
CA ASN A 58 -1.32 -11.38 -7.67
C ASN A 58 -0.58 -11.71 -6.36
N ALA A 59 -0.58 -10.80 -5.41
CA ALA A 59 0.07 -10.99 -4.12
C ALA A 59 -0.64 -12.07 -3.28
N PHE A 60 -1.97 -12.03 -3.17
CA PHE A 60 -2.71 -13.06 -2.44
C PHE A 60 -2.60 -14.46 -3.06
N ARG A 61 -2.57 -14.57 -4.38
CA ARG A 61 -2.35 -15.87 -5.04
C ARG A 61 -0.97 -16.42 -4.74
N GLN A 62 0.04 -15.59 -4.81
CA GLN A 62 1.41 -16.03 -4.57
C GLN A 62 1.62 -16.45 -3.11
N ILE A 63 1.06 -15.70 -2.14
CA ILE A 63 1.14 -16.10 -0.73
C ILE A 63 0.30 -17.35 -0.42
N ARG A 64 -0.88 -17.50 -1.03
CA ARG A 64 -1.68 -18.73 -0.98
C ARG A 64 -0.87 -19.95 -1.41
N ASP A 65 -0.20 -19.83 -2.55
CA ASP A 65 0.57 -20.94 -3.12
C ASP A 65 1.80 -21.27 -2.23
N ALA A 66 2.43 -20.24 -1.62
CA ALA A 66 3.51 -20.43 -0.66
C ALA A 66 3.04 -21.18 0.61
N TYR A 67 1.94 -20.77 1.23
CA TYR A 67 1.35 -21.48 2.39
C TYR A 67 0.92 -22.89 2.04
N SER A 68 0.30 -23.08 0.88
CA SER A 68 -0.14 -24.38 0.42
C SER A 68 1.03 -25.36 0.27
N GLU A 69 2.13 -24.91 -0.32
CA GLU A 69 3.34 -25.74 -0.44
C GLU A 69 3.99 -25.99 0.91
N TRP A 70 4.15 -24.94 1.73
CA TRP A 70 4.76 -25.05 3.07
C TRP A 70 4.06 -26.11 3.91
N ASN A 71 2.72 -26.05 3.98
CA ASN A 71 1.91 -27.03 4.71
C ASN A 71 1.98 -28.44 4.07
N ALA A 72 1.80 -28.55 2.75
CA ALA A 72 1.77 -29.82 2.06
C ALA A 72 3.10 -30.59 2.12
N LYS A 73 4.23 -29.88 2.12
CA LYS A 73 5.57 -30.45 2.18
C LYS A 73 6.09 -30.63 3.61
N GLY A 74 5.44 -30.02 4.60
CA GLY A 74 5.87 -30.11 6.00
C GLY A 74 7.23 -29.46 6.26
N TYR A 75 7.57 -28.40 5.52
CA TYR A 75 8.84 -27.67 5.70
C TYR A 75 8.96 -27.08 7.11
N GLN A 76 10.17 -27.07 7.66
CA GLN A 76 10.46 -26.55 8.99
C GLN A 76 11.14 -25.18 8.91
N PRO A 77 10.89 -24.27 9.89
CA PRO A 77 9.89 -24.40 10.97
C PRO A 77 8.46 -24.52 10.40
N ALA A 78 7.56 -25.22 11.11
CA ALA A 78 6.19 -25.40 10.68
C ALA A 78 5.41 -24.07 10.73
N PRO A 79 4.47 -23.81 9.81
CA PRO A 79 3.62 -22.63 9.87
C PRO A 79 2.59 -22.75 11.01
N LEU A 80 2.28 -21.62 11.68
CA LEU A 80 1.18 -21.57 12.65
C LEU A 80 -0.18 -21.79 11.96
N TRP A 81 -0.36 -21.17 10.79
CA TRP A 81 -1.63 -21.21 10.05
C TRP A 81 -1.65 -22.29 9.00
N LYS A 82 -2.77 -23.02 8.95
CA LYS A 82 -2.98 -24.08 7.95
C LYS A 82 -3.48 -23.55 6.61
N ASP A 83 -4.25 -22.46 6.65
CA ASP A 83 -4.74 -21.75 5.45
C ASP A 83 -4.20 -20.33 5.50
N TYR A 84 -3.70 -19.82 4.35
CA TYR A 84 -3.16 -18.46 4.28
C TYR A 84 -4.16 -17.38 4.74
N THR A 85 -5.48 -17.64 4.61
CA THR A 85 -6.50 -16.68 5.05
C THR A 85 -6.59 -16.53 6.55
N GLU A 86 -6.08 -17.51 7.32
CA GLU A 86 -5.98 -17.43 8.79
C GLU A 86 -4.87 -16.47 9.24
N ALA A 87 -3.94 -16.14 8.33
CA ALA A 87 -2.87 -15.18 8.58
C ALA A 87 -3.28 -13.71 8.35
N PHE A 88 -4.54 -13.47 7.97
CA PHE A 88 -5.07 -12.13 7.68
C PHE A 88 -6.37 -11.89 8.42
N LEU A 89 -6.52 -10.66 8.91
CA LEU A 89 -7.74 -10.16 9.54
C LEU A 89 -8.35 -9.06 8.68
N ALA A 90 -9.60 -9.25 8.26
CA ALA A 90 -10.33 -8.27 7.47
C ALA A 90 -10.65 -7.00 8.29
N ARG A 91 -10.41 -5.83 7.72
CA ARG A 91 -10.73 -4.51 8.27
C ARG A 91 -11.65 -3.76 7.31
N ASN A 92 -12.92 -3.67 7.68
CA ASN A 92 -13.96 -3.08 6.84
C ASN A 92 -14.50 -1.76 7.39
N TYR A 93 -14.14 -1.42 8.64
CA TYR A 93 -14.52 -0.18 9.29
C TYR A 93 -13.39 0.84 9.10
N ASN A 94 -13.60 1.77 8.18
CA ASN A 94 -12.65 2.81 7.83
C ASN A 94 -13.20 4.17 8.25
N VAL A 95 -12.32 5.09 8.63
CA VAL A 95 -12.70 6.43 9.06
C VAL A 95 -11.82 7.47 8.39
N ALA A 96 -12.43 8.38 7.66
CA ALA A 96 -11.79 9.62 7.23
C ALA A 96 -12.15 10.74 8.21
N MET A 97 -11.17 11.50 8.67
CA MET A 97 -11.43 12.62 9.57
C MET A 97 -11.65 13.91 8.77
N GLU A 98 -12.62 14.70 9.20
CA GLU A 98 -12.93 16.00 8.63
C GLU A 98 -12.87 17.08 9.70
N ARG A 99 -12.25 18.21 9.40
CA ARG A 99 -12.28 19.37 10.27
C ARG A 99 -13.30 20.39 9.80
N MET A 100 -14.35 20.60 10.58
CA MET A 100 -15.39 21.60 10.32
C MET A 100 -15.54 22.51 11.55
N GLU A 101 -15.59 23.82 11.36
CA GLU A 101 -15.81 24.78 12.44
C GLU A 101 -14.90 24.54 13.64
N GLN A 102 -13.60 24.31 13.38
CA GLN A 102 -12.59 23.98 14.41
C GLN A 102 -12.82 22.65 15.17
N LYS A 103 -13.75 21.79 14.71
CA LYS A 103 -14.04 20.48 15.32
C LYS A 103 -13.76 19.35 14.34
N TRP A 104 -13.15 18.30 14.83
CA TRP A 104 -12.95 17.08 14.06
C TRP A 104 -14.22 16.22 14.08
N ARG A 105 -14.59 15.69 12.91
CA ARG A 105 -15.75 14.83 12.72
C ARG A 105 -15.36 13.59 11.93
N PRO A 106 -15.67 12.37 12.40
CA PRO A 106 -15.37 11.16 11.67
C PRO A 106 -16.39 10.92 10.54
N TRP A 107 -15.88 10.61 9.36
CA TRP A 107 -16.64 10.00 8.25
C TRP A 107 -16.43 8.51 8.32
N VAL A 108 -17.43 7.77 8.76
CA VAL A 108 -17.37 6.32 8.85
C VAL A 108 -17.72 5.73 7.48
N LEU A 109 -16.84 4.89 6.99
CA LEU A 109 -16.96 4.13 5.75
C LEU A 109 -16.92 2.65 6.10
N GLU A 110 -18.09 2.04 6.21
CA GLU A 110 -18.23 0.62 6.48
C GLU A 110 -18.46 -0.14 5.17
N PHE A 111 -17.57 -1.08 4.85
CA PHE A 111 -17.65 -1.87 3.62
C PHE A 111 -18.16 -3.28 3.93
N PRO A 112 -19.01 -3.88 3.06
CA PRO A 112 -19.44 -5.26 3.27
C PRO A 112 -18.28 -6.23 3.07
N LEU A 113 -18.24 -7.31 3.85
CA LEU A 113 -17.34 -8.44 3.58
C LEU A 113 -17.78 -9.15 2.30
N SER A 114 -16.84 -9.33 1.37
CA SER A 114 -17.05 -10.22 0.23
C SER A 114 -17.03 -11.68 0.71
N ARG A 115 -17.84 -12.53 0.08
CA ARG A 115 -17.85 -13.98 0.37
C ARG A 115 -16.63 -14.71 -0.18
N TRP A 116 -15.96 -14.11 -1.17
CA TRP A 116 -14.81 -14.69 -1.81
C TRP A 116 -13.55 -14.41 -1.00
N LYS A 117 -12.69 -15.42 -0.86
CA LYS A 117 -11.39 -15.23 -0.22
C LYS A 117 -10.44 -14.46 -1.16
N PRO A 118 -9.62 -13.52 -0.66
CA PRO A 118 -8.59 -12.88 -1.49
C PRO A 118 -7.69 -13.92 -2.17
N GLY A 119 -7.39 -13.73 -3.46
CA GLY A 119 -6.60 -14.70 -4.23
C GLY A 119 -7.31 -15.99 -4.63
N GLN A 120 -8.61 -16.13 -4.32
CA GLN A 120 -9.42 -17.27 -4.75
C GLN A 120 -9.87 -17.12 -6.21
N ASP A 121 -9.86 -18.22 -6.96
CA ASP A 121 -10.49 -18.27 -8.28
C ASP A 121 -12.00 -18.18 -8.15
N VAL A 122 -12.60 -17.27 -8.91
CA VAL A 122 -14.05 -17.06 -8.91
C VAL A 122 -14.58 -17.48 -10.27
N PRO A 123 -15.43 -18.52 -10.34
CA PRO A 123 -16.03 -18.96 -11.61
C PRO A 123 -16.77 -17.82 -12.30
N GLY A 124 -16.50 -17.60 -13.58
CA GLY A 124 -17.17 -16.60 -14.40
C GLY A 124 -16.64 -15.15 -14.27
N LEU A 125 -15.58 -14.92 -13.49
CA LEU A 125 -14.85 -13.65 -13.45
C LEU A 125 -13.69 -13.57 -14.47
N ASP A 126 -13.74 -14.43 -15.49
CA ASP A 126 -12.76 -14.42 -16.59
C ASP A 126 -13.04 -13.32 -17.64
N ALA A 127 -14.14 -12.58 -17.45
CA ALA A 127 -14.54 -11.48 -18.31
C ALA A 127 -14.33 -10.12 -17.62
N PRO A 128 -13.99 -9.06 -18.37
CA PRO A 128 -13.88 -7.70 -17.84
C PRO A 128 -15.19 -7.27 -17.16
N LEU A 129 -15.05 -6.51 -16.07
CA LEU A 129 -16.20 -5.83 -15.46
C LEU A 129 -16.80 -4.86 -16.49
N ASP A 130 -18.10 -4.95 -16.69
CA ASP A 130 -18.85 -3.95 -17.45
C ASP A 130 -18.94 -2.66 -16.61
N LEU A 131 -18.94 -1.51 -17.27
CA LEU A 131 -19.15 -0.20 -16.64
C LEU A 131 -20.43 -0.20 -15.75
N TRP A 132 -21.45 -0.92 -16.16
CA TRP A 132 -22.69 -1.08 -15.39
C TRP A 132 -22.49 -1.84 -14.08
N ASP A 133 -21.75 -2.91 -14.10
CA ASP A 133 -21.43 -3.68 -12.90
C ASP A 133 -20.68 -2.80 -11.92
N LEU A 134 -19.76 -1.96 -12.41
CA LEU A 134 -19.00 -1.02 -11.61
C LEU A 134 -19.90 0.06 -10.99
N VAL A 135 -20.78 0.70 -11.78
CA VAL A 135 -21.72 1.74 -11.30
C VAL A 135 -22.70 1.14 -10.28
N LEU A 136 -23.22 -0.06 -10.52
CA LEU A 136 -24.11 -0.75 -9.57
C LEU A 136 -23.42 -1.06 -8.26
N ARG A 137 -22.17 -1.52 -8.29
CA ARG A 137 -21.36 -1.77 -7.11
C ARG A 137 -21.05 -0.49 -6.35
N MET A 138 -20.68 0.58 -7.06
CA MET A 138 -20.47 1.91 -6.45
C MET A 138 -21.73 2.41 -5.75
N LEU A 139 -22.87 2.38 -6.40
CA LEU A 139 -24.15 2.81 -5.81
C LEU A 139 -24.55 1.92 -4.63
N GLY A 140 -24.34 0.61 -4.74
CA GLY A 140 -24.57 -0.35 -3.65
C GLY A 140 -23.68 -0.07 -2.44
N MET A 141 -22.40 0.17 -2.66
CA MET A 141 -21.43 0.49 -1.60
C MET A 141 -21.70 1.85 -0.96
N MET A 142 -21.98 2.89 -1.76
CA MET A 142 -22.38 4.20 -1.23
C MET A 142 -23.64 4.10 -0.36
N THR A 143 -24.62 3.32 -0.82
CA THR A 143 -25.86 3.08 -0.08
C THR A 143 -25.57 2.33 1.24
N LEU A 144 -24.71 1.33 1.23
CA LEU A 144 -24.35 0.56 2.42
C LEU A 144 -23.49 1.37 3.40
N ALA A 145 -22.49 2.07 2.91
CA ALA A 145 -21.61 2.93 3.71
C ALA A 145 -22.42 4.04 4.41
N PHE A 146 -23.38 4.62 3.71
CA PHE A 146 -24.25 5.68 4.26
C PHE A 146 -25.29 5.14 5.25
N LEU A 147 -25.88 3.97 4.96
CA LEU A 147 -26.98 3.42 5.77
C LEU A 147 -26.47 2.59 6.97
N GLY A 148 -25.19 2.14 6.93
CA GLY A 148 -24.61 1.31 7.99
C GLY A 148 -24.49 2.03 9.34
N ALA A 149 -24.18 3.32 9.36
CA ALA A 149 -23.73 4.02 10.55
C ALA A 149 -24.83 4.47 11.52
N LYS A 150 -26.07 4.75 11.09
CA LYS A 150 -27.10 5.36 11.97
C LYS A 150 -28.54 4.87 11.80
N TRP A 151 -28.87 4.10 10.78
CA TRP A 151 -30.26 3.68 10.52
C TRP A 151 -30.63 2.34 11.17
N GLN A 152 -30.05 2.05 12.32
CA GLN A 152 -30.29 0.77 13.02
C GLN A 152 -31.71 0.58 13.57
N THR A 153 -32.52 1.64 13.64
CA THR A 153 -33.84 1.59 14.24
C THR A 153 -34.95 1.89 13.24
N GLY A 154 -35.69 0.86 12.84
CA GLY A 154 -36.93 0.98 12.09
C GLY A 154 -36.99 0.17 10.80
N LEU A 155 -38.24 -0.16 10.37
CA LEU A 155 -38.52 -1.00 9.19
C LEU A 155 -37.94 -0.42 7.88
N ARG A 156 -37.90 0.90 7.75
CA ARG A 156 -37.33 1.59 6.57
C ARG A 156 -35.82 1.43 6.47
N GLY A 157 -35.09 1.59 7.55
CA GLY A 157 -33.62 1.38 7.57
C GLY A 157 -33.24 -0.07 7.33
N TRP A 158 -34.02 -1.00 7.82
CA TRP A 158 -33.87 -2.42 7.54
C TRP A 158 -34.10 -2.77 6.06
N LEU A 159 -35.19 -2.20 5.46
CA LEU A 159 -35.49 -2.37 4.03
C LEU A 159 -34.40 -1.80 3.10
N LEU A 160 -33.88 -0.62 3.43
CA LEU A 160 -32.83 0.03 2.63
C LEU A 160 -31.49 -0.72 2.73
N ARG A 161 -31.16 -1.29 3.91
CA ARG A 161 -29.99 -2.21 4.04
C ARG A 161 -30.14 -3.48 3.23
N ILE A 162 -31.35 -4.04 3.19
CA ILE A 162 -31.64 -5.19 2.33
C ILE A 162 -31.47 -4.80 0.86
N ILE A 163 -32.00 -3.66 0.44
CA ILE A 163 -31.88 -3.18 -0.94
C ILE A 163 -30.41 -2.90 -1.28
N GLY A 164 -29.65 -2.22 -0.42
CA GLY A 164 -28.21 -2.00 -0.62
C GLY A 164 -27.42 -3.30 -0.69
N ARG A 165 -27.71 -4.28 0.19
CA ARG A 165 -27.11 -5.61 0.14
C ARG A 165 -27.53 -6.38 -1.12
N ILE A 166 -28.76 -6.26 -1.55
CA ILE A 166 -29.23 -6.90 -2.78
C ILE A 166 -28.55 -6.27 -4.00
N LEU A 167 -28.42 -4.94 -4.08
CA LEU A 167 -27.73 -4.26 -5.17
C LEU A 167 -26.24 -4.60 -5.22
N TYR A 168 -25.59 -4.61 -4.07
CA TYR A 168 -24.20 -5.07 -3.94
C TYR A 168 -24.07 -6.55 -4.35
N TRP A 169 -24.97 -7.39 -3.88
CA TRP A 169 -25.02 -8.81 -4.17
C TRP A 169 -25.29 -9.11 -5.66
N ILE A 170 -26.14 -8.32 -6.29
CA ILE A 170 -26.41 -8.37 -7.73
C ILE A 170 -25.12 -8.06 -8.51
N GLY A 171 -24.41 -7.01 -8.15
CA GLY A 171 -23.10 -6.67 -8.76
C GLY A 171 -22.04 -7.75 -8.55
N GLU A 172 -22.07 -8.47 -7.43
CA GLU A 172 -21.09 -9.53 -7.12
C GLU A 172 -21.39 -10.89 -7.79
N TYR A 173 -22.66 -11.16 -8.12
CA TYR A 173 -23.12 -12.50 -8.50
C TYR A 173 -23.54 -12.68 -9.95
N LEU A 174 -23.77 -11.60 -10.69
CA LEU A 174 -24.57 -11.72 -11.90
C LEU A 174 -23.88 -11.06 -13.08
N GLY A 175 -23.24 -11.92 -13.86
CA GLY A 175 -22.94 -11.61 -15.24
C GLY A 175 -24.19 -11.24 -16.06
N PRO A 176 -24.02 -10.71 -17.28
CA PRO A 176 -25.05 -10.05 -18.07
C PRO A 176 -26.36 -10.77 -18.35
N ASN A 177 -26.54 -12.05 -17.99
CA ASN A 177 -27.64 -12.91 -18.50
C ASN A 177 -28.48 -13.64 -17.44
N SER A 178 -28.78 -13.09 -16.26
CA SER A 178 -29.44 -13.87 -15.23
C SER A 178 -30.89 -13.49 -14.87
N ILE A 179 -31.62 -14.49 -14.36
CA ILE A 179 -33.01 -14.44 -13.85
C ILE A 179 -33.26 -13.32 -12.82
N VAL A 180 -32.22 -12.85 -12.15
CA VAL A 180 -32.32 -11.82 -11.11
C VAL A 180 -32.55 -10.41 -11.70
N ARG A 181 -32.14 -10.12 -12.94
CA ARG A 181 -32.60 -8.92 -13.65
C ARG A 181 -34.12 -8.88 -13.73
N GLY A 182 -34.76 -10.02 -13.95
CA GLY A 182 -36.23 -10.14 -13.92
C GLY A 182 -36.82 -9.84 -12.54
N ILE A 183 -36.18 -10.31 -11.46
CA ILE A 183 -36.65 -10.08 -10.09
C ILE A 183 -36.48 -8.62 -9.68
N VAL A 184 -35.38 -7.98 -10.03
CA VAL A 184 -35.12 -6.57 -9.70
C VAL A 184 -36.01 -5.65 -10.54
N ARG A 185 -36.29 -5.98 -11.81
CA ARG A 185 -37.30 -5.32 -12.63
C ARG A 185 -38.69 -5.40 -11.98
N PHE A 186 -39.05 -6.58 -11.53
CA PHE A 186 -40.34 -6.82 -10.85
C PHE A 186 -40.45 -6.06 -9.51
N LEU A 187 -39.36 -5.99 -8.72
CA LEU A 187 -39.32 -5.22 -7.47
C LEU A 187 -39.29 -3.72 -7.74
N GLY A 188 -38.54 -3.27 -8.74
CA GLY A 188 -38.46 -1.86 -9.14
C GLY A 188 -39.78 -1.29 -9.64
N GLU A 189 -40.59 -2.09 -10.31
CA GLU A 189 -41.95 -1.71 -10.77
C GLU A 189 -42.94 -1.54 -9.60
N ARG A 190 -42.67 -2.15 -8.45
CA ARG A 190 -43.55 -2.11 -7.25
C ARG A 190 -43.08 -1.20 -6.13
N VAL A 191 -41.83 -0.72 -6.16
CA VAL A 191 -41.32 0.24 -5.20
C VAL A 191 -41.72 1.64 -5.65
N GLY A 192 -42.66 2.27 -4.93
CA GLY A 192 -43.10 3.64 -5.21
C GLY A 192 -42.03 4.67 -4.82
N GLY A 193 -42.04 5.82 -5.51
CA GLY A 193 -41.14 6.95 -5.22
C GLY A 193 -39.96 7.08 -6.20
N PRO A 194 -38.96 7.91 -5.89
CA PRO A 194 -37.89 8.29 -6.82
C PRO A 194 -37.00 7.15 -7.28
N TRP A 195 -37.02 5.99 -6.61
CA TRP A 195 -36.31 4.76 -6.99
C TRP A 195 -36.93 4.02 -8.18
N ARG A 196 -38.18 4.36 -8.56
CA ARG A 196 -38.91 3.68 -9.62
C ARG A 196 -38.27 3.91 -10.99
N LEU A 197 -37.84 5.12 -11.27
CA LEU A 197 -37.28 5.50 -12.58
C LEU A 197 -35.83 4.95 -12.78
N PRO A 198 -34.91 5.13 -11.83
CA PRO A 198 -33.55 4.57 -11.98
C PRO A 198 -33.54 3.05 -12.13
N VAL A 199 -34.33 2.34 -11.32
CA VAL A 199 -34.39 0.88 -11.35
C VAL A 199 -35.05 0.36 -12.62
N ALA A 200 -36.14 0.98 -13.09
CA ALA A 200 -36.81 0.57 -14.33
C ALA A 200 -35.95 0.82 -15.58
N HIS A 201 -35.21 1.93 -15.63
CA HIS A 201 -34.30 2.23 -16.74
C HIS A 201 -33.05 1.33 -16.72
N LEU A 202 -32.45 1.06 -15.54
CA LEU A 202 -31.33 0.13 -15.37
C LEU A 202 -31.62 -1.25 -15.99
N PHE A 203 -32.85 -1.73 -15.92
CA PHE A 203 -33.21 -3.06 -16.36
C PHE A 203 -33.95 -3.13 -17.72
N GLY A 204 -34.41 -1.99 -18.25
CA GLY A 204 -35.05 -1.92 -19.58
C GLY A 204 -34.08 -1.85 -20.75
N LEU A 205 -32.83 -1.50 -20.52
CA LEU A 205 -31.83 -1.20 -21.56
C LEU A 205 -31.12 -2.41 -22.16
N ASN A 206 -31.43 -3.64 -21.72
CA ASN A 206 -30.70 -4.84 -22.10
C ASN A 206 -31.33 -5.66 -23.23
N GLU A 207 -32.29 -5.15 -23.97
CA GLU A 207 -32.96 -5.94 -25.01
C GLU A 207 -32.34 -5.87 -26.42
N HIS A 208 -31.26 -5.09 -26.64
CA HIS A 208 -30.68 -5.00 -27.98
C HIS A 208 -29.16 -5.21 -28.01
N HIS A 209 -28.77 -6.38 -28.46
CA HIS A 209 -27.48 -6.62 -29.08
C HIS A 209 -27.43 -5.89 -30.47
N ALA A 210 -26.97 -4.68 -30.51
CA ALA A 210 -26.71 -3.99 -31.77
C ALA A 210 -25.61 -2.93 -31.61
N GLY A 211 -24.52 -3.15 -32.31
CA GLY A 211 -23.47 -2.25 -32.78
C GLY A 211 -23.03 -1.02 -31.99
N ASP A 212 -21.91 -0.42 -32.36
CA ASP A 212 -21.26 0.74 -31.70
C ASP A 212 -22.16 1.96 -31.40
N ARG A 213 -23.24 2.15 -32.15
CA ARG A 213 -24.25 3.21 -31.89
C ARG A 213 -25.09 2.95 -30.64
N ALA A 214 -25.34 1.70 -30.28
CA ALA A 214 -26.04 1.34 -29.06
C ALA A 214 -25.18 1.60 -27.82
N ARG A 215 -23.85 1.41 -27.92
CA ARG A 215 -22.91 1.71 -26.82
C ARG A 215 -22.86 3.20 -26.48
N ALA A 216 -22.87 4.08 -27.49
CA ALA A 216 -22.91 5.54 -27.28
C ALA A 216 -24.19 5.98 -26.57
N GLY A 217 -25.37 5.49 -27.01
CA GLY A 217 -26.64 5.80 -26.35
C GLY A 217 -26.75 5.26 -24.92
N HIS A 218 -26.08 4.14 -24.59
CA HIS A 218 -26.01 3.61 -23.23
C HIS A 218 -25.17 4.49 -22.31
N ARG A 219 -24.04 5.02 -22.79
CA ARG A 219 -23.15 5.90 -22.01
C ARG A 219 -23.88 7.17 -21.58
N GLU A 220 -24.59 7.84 -22.50
CA GLU A 220 -25.38 9.03 -22.21
C GLU A 220 -26.51 8.74 -21.20
N THR A 221 -27.15 7.59 -21.28
CA THR A 221 -28.26 7.23 -20.39
C THR A 221 -27.82 7.00 -18.95
N VAL A 222 -26.62 6.39 -18.73
CA VAL A 222 -26.06 6.21 -17.38
C VAL A 222 -25.78 7.55 -16.72
N LEU A 223 -25.13 8.42 -17.45
CA LEU A 223 -24.77 9.75 -16.95
C LEU A 223 -26.00 10.58 -16.63
N ASP A 224 -26.98 10.64 -17.54
CA ASP A 224 -28.25 11.33 -17.32
C ASP A 224 -29.02 10.78 -16.09
N MET A 225 -28.98 9.48 -15.88
CA MET A 225 -29.58 8.86 -14.69
C MET A 225 -28.89 9.26 -13.40
N LEU A 226 -27.55 9.25 -13.37
CA LEU A 226 -26.78 9.66 -12.21
C LEU A 226 -26.96 11.14 -11.89
N GLU A 227 -26.99 11.99 -12.92
CA GLU A 227 -27.22 13.44 -12.79
C GLU A 227 -28.61 13.73 -12.26
N ARG A 228 -29.65 13.06 -12.77
CA ARG A 228 -31.03 13.20 -12.26
C ARG A 228 -31.15 12.71 -10.82
N PHE A 229 -30.44 11.64 -10.46
CA PHE A 229 -30.41 11.15 -9.09
C PHE A 229 -29.73 12.15 -8.15
N ALA A 230 -28.58 12.71 -8.55
CA ALA A 230 -27.89 13.76 -7.81
C ALA A 230 -28.77 15.02 -7.64
N ALA A 231 -29.39 15.49 -8.70
CA ALA A 231 -30.29 16.66 -8.66
C ALA A 231 -31.53 16.42 -7.77
N TRP A 232 -32.15 15.24 -7.86
CA TRP A 232 -33.26 14.89 -6.97
C TRP A 232 -32.80 14.86 -5.53
N PHE A 233 -31.60 14.30 -5.27
CA PHE A 233 -31.02 14.18 -3.95
C PHE A 233 -30.78 15.55 -3.30
N GLU A 234 -30.20 16.51 -4.04
CA GLU A 234 -30.03 17.89 -3.58
C GLU A 234 -31.37 18.57 -3.24
N SER A 235 -32.41 18.30 -4.03
CA SER A 235 -33.75 18.82 -3.77
C SER A 235 -34.35 18.27 -2.47
N ASP A 236 -34.20 16.95 -2.21
CA ASP A 236 -34.72 16.33 -0.98
C ASP A 236 -33.88 16.76 0.26
N ALA A 237 -32.58 16.98 0.10
CA ALA A 237 -31.69 17.48 1.13
C ALA A 237 -32.14 18.85 1.68
N LYS A 238 -32.50 19.77 0.81
CA LYS A 238 -33.00 21.11 1.17
C LYS A 238 -34.31 21.07 1.97
N SER A 239 -35.04 19.98 1.89
CA SER A 239 -36.32 19.80 2.62
C SER A 239 -36.18 19.30 4.06
N LYS A 240 -34.95 18.87 4.50
CA LYS A 240 -34.70 18.24 5.80
C LYS A 240 -33.47 18.82 6.51
N PRO A 241 -33.57 20.06 7.02
CA PRO A 241 -32.42 20.77 7.59
C PRO A 241 -31.83 20.09 8.85
N GLU A 242 -32.60 19.28 9.57
CA GLU A 242 -32.14 18.54 10.74
C GLU A 242 -31.11 17.43 10.39
N ARG A 243 -30.95 17.09 9.11
CA ARG A 243 -29.97 16.09 8.58
C ARG A 243 -28.95 16.70 7.64
N ALA A 244 -28.76 18.00 7.73
CA ALA A 244 -27.92 18.74 6.76
C ALA A 244 -26.50 18.14 6.60
N ASP A 245 -25.85 17.70 7.68
CA ASP A 245 -24.50 17.11 7.62
C ASP A 245 -24.49 15.74 6.93
N GLU A 246 -25.46 14.87 7.21
CA GLU A 246 -25.58 13.56 6.57
C GLU A 246 -25.83 13.71 5.06
N TRP A 247 -26.72 14.65 4.70
CA TRP A 247 -27.02 14.97 3.31
C TRP A 247 -25.82 15.57 2.59
N ARG A 248 -25.08 16.46 3.22
CA ARG A 248 -23.86 17.04 2.66
C ARG A 248 -22.83 15.95 2.34
N ARG A 249 -22.58 15.04 3.28
CA ARG A 249 -21.62 13.93 3.08
C ARG A 249 -22.01 13.06 1.90
N LEU A 250 -23.28 12.70 1.80
CA LEU A 250 -23.76 11.91 0.67
C LEU A 250 -23.69 12.70 -0.64
N SER A 251 -23.97 14.00 -0.63
CA SER A 251 -23.83 14.89 -1.80
C SER A 251 -22.39 14.92 -2.30
N VAL A 252 -21.40 15.06 -1.39
CA VAL A 252 -19.97 15.01 -1.73
C VAL A 252 -19.59 13.66 -2.36
N MET A 253 -20.04 12.56 -1.77
CA MET A 253 -19.75 11.22 -2.33
C MET A 253 -20.36 11.03 -3.72
N LEU A 254 -21.59 11.51 -3.92
CA LEU A 254 -22.26 11.47 -5.22
C LEU A 254 -21.56 12.35 -6.25
N ASP A 255 -21.14 13.55 -5.86
CA ASP A 255 -20.41 14.48 -6.74
C ASP A 255 -19.10 13.85 -7.24
N VAL A 256 -18.31 13.27 -6.34
CA VAL A 256 -17.09 12.51 -6.72
C VAL A 256 -17.45 11.33 -7.62
N GLY A 257 -18.46 10.54 -7.28
CA GLY A 257 -18.88 9.37 -8.07
C GLY A 257 -19.33 9.74 -9.48
N VAL A 258 -20.14 10.80 -9.62
CA VAL A 258 -20.60 11.32 -10.93
C VAL A 258 -19.42 11.83 -11.74
N ALA A 259 -18.52 12.60 -11.13
CA ALA A 259 -17.32 13.10 -11.81
C ALA A 259 -16.41 11.96 -12.30
N VAL A 260 -16.21 10.92 -11.48
CA VAL A 260 -15.45 9.72 -11.87
C VAL A 260 -16.09 9.05 -13.09
N VAL A 261 -17.39 8.78 -13.06
CA VAL A 261 -18.08 8.13 -14.19
C VAL A 261 -18.02 9.01 -15.45
N ARG A 262 -18.26 10.32 -15.31
CA ARG A 262 -18.18 11.27 -16.42
C ARG A 262 -16.79 11.30 -17.04
N GLY A 263 -15.75 11.36 -16.21
CA GLY A 263 -14.37 11.37 -16.65
C GLY A 263 -13.95 10.06 -17.31
N VAL A 264 -14.30 8.92 -16.72
CA VAL A 264 -14.03 7.60 -17.31
C VAL A 264 -14.63 7.45 -18.69
N LEU A 265 -15.85 7.97 -18.89
CA LEU A 265 -16.54 7.96 -20.20
C LEU A 265 -15.96 8.98 -21.19
N ALA A 266 -15.74 10.22 -20.74
CA ALA A 266 -15.26 11.31 -21.60
C ALA A 266 -13.84 11.04 -22.12
N ASP A 267 -12.98 10.52 -21.26
CA ASP A 267 -11.59 10.23 -21.59
C ASP A 267 -11.38 8.81 -22.17
N ASP A 268 -12.48 8.03 -22.30
CA ASP A 268 -12.45 6.63 -22.80
C ASP A 268 -11.43 5.73 -22.08
N VAL A 269 -11.35 5.87 -20.75
CA VAL A 269 -10.33 5.24 -19.90
C VAL A 269 -10.32 3.73 -20.03
N LEU A 270 -11.50 3.10 -20.14
CA LEU A 270 -11.60 1.63 -20.22
C LEU A 270 -11.00 1.06 -21.51
N THR A 271 -10.96 1.83 -22.60
CA THR A 271 -10.33 1.43 -23.86
C THR A 271 -8.86 1.86 -23.93
N ARG A 272 -8.58 3.12 -23.52
CA ARG A 272 -7.24 3.70 -23.61
C ARG A 272 -6.30 3.25 -22.48
N GLY A 273 -6.85 2.73 -21.38
CA GLY A 273 -6.12 2.42 -20.16
C GLY A 273 -6.00 3.63 -19.23
N TYR A 274 -5.18 3.52 -18.19
CA TYR A 274 -5.07 4.50 -17.12
C TYR A 274 -3.86 5.43 -17.29
N ASP A 275 -2.77 4.93 -17.86
CA ASP A 275 -1.46 5.58 -17.85
C ASP A 275 -1.46 7.00 -18.43
N PHE A 276 -2.26 7.27 -19.46
CA PHE A 276 -2.31 8.59 -20.10
C PHE A 276 -2.92 9.68 -19.20
N LEU A 277 -3.63 9.30 -18.14
CA LEU A 277 -4.18 10.23 -17.16
C LEU A 277 -3.13 10.64 -16.11
N ASP A 278 -2.04 9.90 -15.99
CA ASP A 278 -1.02 10.15 -14.97
C ASP A 278 -0.19 11.42 -15.22
N ASP A 279 -0.44 12.17 -16.30
CA ASP A 279 0.07 13.53 -16.48
C ASP A 279 -0.66 14.58 -15.63
N ARG A 280 -1.83 14.23 -15.09
CA ARG A 280 -2.67 15.11 -14.27
C ARG A 280 -2.75 14.62 -12.86
N ASP A 281 -2.90 15.54 -11.91
CA ASP A 281 -3.30 15.21 -10.55
C ASP A 281 -4.77 14.76 -10.52
N PHE A 282 -5.11 13.85 -9.61
CA PHE A 282 -6.47 13.29 -9.54
C PHE A 282 -7.52 14.32 -9.13
N LEU A 283 -7.21 15.26 -8.22
CA LEU A 283 -8.13 16.31 -7.82
C LEU A 283 -8.39 17.30 -8.98
N GLU A 284 -7.35 17.63 -9.75
CA GLU A 284 -7.48 18.44 -10.97
C GLU A 284 -8.34 17.72 -12.01
N TRP A 285 -8.14 16.42 -12.19
CA TRP A 285 -8.92 15.61 -13.11
C TRP A 285 -10.39 15.56 -12.70
N LEU A 286 -10.70 15.33 -11.41
CA LEU A 286 -12.07 15.38 -10.89
C LEU A 286 -12.73 16.74 -11.14
N GLY A 287 -12.03 17.85 -10.85
CA GLY A 287 -12.51 19.21 -11.10
C GLY A 287 -12.80 19.47 -12.57
N SER A 288 -11.95 18.97 -13.50
CA SER A 288 -12.15 19.11 -14.94
C SER A 288 -13.39 18.35 -15.45
N HIS A 289 -13.86 17.34 -14.70
CA HIS A 289 -15.07 16.59 -14.98
C HIS A 289 -16.28 17.01 -14.12
N GLY A 290 -16.21 18.20 -13.50
CA GLY A 290 -17.32 18.86 -12.84
C GLY A 290 -17.55 18.50 -11.40
N CYS A 291 -16.57 17.89 -10.71
CA CYS A 291 -16.59 17.75 -9.25
C CYS A 291 -16.51 19.14 -8.61
N GLN A 292 -17.47 19.47 -7.73
CA GLN A 292 -17.53 20.77 -7.06
C GLN A 292 -16.57 20.87 -5.89
N GLU A 293 -16.39 19.78 -5.15
CA GLU A 293 -15.48 19.68 -4.01
C GLU A 293 -14.48 18.51 -4.23
N PRO A 294 -13.50 18.63 -5.15
CA PRO A 294 -12.56 17.54 -5.41
C PRO A 294 -11.66 17.23 -4.20
N ASP A 295 -11.26 18.24 -3.41
CA ASP A 295 -10.53 18.09 -2.16
C ASP A 295 -11.52 17.93 -1.00
N ASN A 296 -11.79 16.69 -0.63
CA ASN A 296 -12.74 16.32 0.42
C ASN A 296 -12.20 15.12 1.23
N PRO A 297 -12.80 14.75 2.37
CA PRO A 297 -12.28 13.66 3.21
C PRO A 297 -12.14 12.31 2.48
N ILE A 298 -13.00 12.02 1.52
CA ILE A 298 -12.94 10.74 0.76
C ILE A 298 -11.75 10.72 -0.19
N THR A 299 -11.54 11.79 -0.95
CA THR A 299 -10.40 11.88 -1.87
C THR A 299 -9.09 11.94 -1.09
N ARG A 300 -9.03 12.70 0.01
CA ARG A 300 -7.87 12.74 0.90
C ARG A 300 -7.51 11.39 1.47
N TYR A 301 -8.49 10.55 1.79
CA TYR A 301 -8.25 9.19 2.27
C TYR A 301 -7.31 8.40 1.33
N PHE A 302 -7.47 8.57 0.01
CA PHE A 302 -6.59 7.91 -0.97
C PHE A 302 -5.19 8.52 -0.99
N TYR A 303 -5.08 9.84 -0.88
CA TYR A 303 -3.77 10.50 -0.84
C TYR A 303 -2.98 10.11 0.42
N ASP A 304 -3.64 10.06 1.57
CA ASP A 304 -3.03 9.63 2.83
C ASP A 304 -2.61 8.16 2.77
N ALA A 305 -3.48 7.28 2.31
CA ALA A 305 -3.20 5.85 2.18
C ALA A 305 -2.02 5.53 1.23
N CYS A 306 -1.69 6.45 0.31
CA CYS A 306 -0.61 6.31 -0.66
C CYS A 306 0.59 7.22 -0.36
N PHE A 307 0.63 7.89 0.82
CA PHE A 307 1.67 8.87 1.15
C PHE A 307 1.92 9.86 0.01
N ALA A 308 0.84 10.32 -0.63
CA ALA A 308 0.86 11.09 -1.86
C ALA A 308 1.14 12.58 -1.61
N TYR A 309 2.14 12.86 -0.81
CA TYR A 309 2.61 14.18 -0.45
C TYR A 309 4.03 14.37 -0.97
N ARG A 310 4.17 15.07 -2.07
CA ARG A 310 5.47 15.38 -2.62
C ARG A 310 6.28 16.20 -1.60
N ARG A 311 7.42 15.71 -1.16
CA ARG A 311 8.28 16.26 -0.10
C ARG A 311 7.77 16.05 1.33
N GLY A 312 6.77 15.22 1.54
CA GLY A 312 6.23 14.94 2.87
C GLY A 312 5.37 16.08 3.41
N ARG A 313 4.96 15.95 4.65
CA ARG A 313 4.08 16.91 5.32
C ARG A 313 4.67 17.37 6.64
N ASP A 314 4.42 18.65 6.93
CA ASP A 314 4.63 19.28 8.21
C ASP A 314 3.40 19.20 9.09
N GLU A 315 3.51 19.72 10.31
CA GLU A 315 2.40 19.94 11.22
C GLU A 315 1.22 20.59 10.48
N TYR A 316 0.02 20.10 10.75
CA TYR A 316 -1.21 20.61 10.20
C TYR A 316 -1.35 22.13 10.43
N GLN A 317 -1.29 22.91 9.39
CA GLN A 317 -1.54 24.35 9.41
C GLN A 317 -2.95 24.61 8.83
N PRO A 318 -4.00 24.59 9.69
CA PRO A 318 -5.38 24.70 9.26
C PRO A 318 -5.75 26.04 8.64
N ASP A 319 -4.95 27.06 8.92
CA ASP A 319 -5.21 28.45 8.51
C ASP A 319 -4.63 28.79 7.13
N LEU A 320 -3.86 27.87 6.52
CA LEU A 320 -3.41 28.06 5.14
C LEU A 320 -4.53 27.75 4.14
N PRO A 321 -4.72 28.61 3.13
CA PRO A 321 -5.67 28.35 2.05
C PRO A 321 -5.33 27.04 1.33
N ALA A 322 -6.36 26.38 0.79
CA ALA A 322 -6.23 25.08 0.12
C ALA A 322 -5.12 24.99 -0.97
N PRO A 323 -4.83 26.03 -1.78
CA PRO A 323 -3.72 26.02 -2.73
C PRO A 323 -2.34 26.05 -2.08
N ASP A 324 -2.21 26.51 -0.84
CA ASP A 324 -0.95 26.55 -0.10
C ASP A 324 -0.71 25.26 0.71
N ARG A 325 -1.61 24.29 0.64
CA ARG A 325 -1.41 22.92 1.11
C ARG A 325 -0.48 22.21 0.14
N VAL A 326 0.76 22.68 0.16
CA VAL A 326 1.81 22.21 -0.72
C VAL A 326 2.01 20.72 -0.52
N GLY A 327 1.77 19.93 -1.56
CA GLY A 327 2.24 18.58 -1.60
C GLY A 327 1.26 17.48 -1.99
N LEU A 328 -0.06 17.69 -1.98
CA LEU A 328 -1.01 16.72 -2.56
C LEU A 328 -0.67 16.51 -4.03
N ASN A 329 -0.27 15.31 -4.40
CA ASN A 329 0.24 15.06 -5.74
C ASN A 329 0.20 13.58 -6.09
N MET A 330 -0.84 13.17 -6.83
CA MET A 330 -0.99 11.79 -7.27
C MET A 330 -1.59 11.69 -8.66
N GLY A 331 -0.97 10.89 -9.52
CA GLY A 331 -1.43 10.67 -10.89
C GLY A 331 -2.85 10.11 -10.94
N ALA A 332 -3.70 10.75 -11.75
CA ALA A 332 -5.12 10.42 -11.84
C ALA A 332 -5.37 8.97 -12.29
N GLY A 333 -4.55 8.45 -13.19
CA GLY A 333 -4.65 7.07 -13.67
C GLY A 333 -4.43 6.05 -12.57
N ALA A 334 -3.40 6.24 -11.73
CA ALA A 334 -3.09 5.37 -10.62
C ALA A 334 -4.19 5.36 -9.56
N VAL A 335 -4.74 6.54 -9.22
CA VAL A 335 -5.88 6.64 -8.29
C VAL A 335 -7.11 5.95 -8.85
N LEU A 336 -7.46 6.22 -10.11
CA LEU A 336 -8.60 5.57 -10.76
C LEU A 336 -8.44 4.06 -10.81
N TYR A 337 -7.26 3.57 -11.15
CA TYR A 337 -6.97 2.14 -11.09
C TYR A 337 -7.29 1.56 -9.70
N GLY A 338 -6.69 2.16 -8.65
CA GLY A 338 -6.89 1.72 -7.27
C GLY A 338 -8.35 1.80 -6.83
N LEU A 339 -9.04 2.91 -7.12
CA LEU A 339 -10.43 3.14 -6.77
C LEU A 339 -11.37 2.13 -7.45
N LEU A 340 -11.24 1.95 -8.76
CA LEU A 340 -12.11 1.04 -9.51
C LEU A 340 -11.87 -0.43 -9.11
N ARG A 341 -10.63 -0.81 -8.80
CA ARG A 341 -10.29 -2.13 -8.26
C ARG A 341 -10.84 -2.31 -6.85
N LEU A 342 -10.67 -1.30 -6.00
CA LEU A 342 -11.17 -1.31 -4.63
C LEU A 342 -12.68 -1.50 -4.58
N VAL A 343 -13.42 -0.77 -5.42
CA VAL A 343 -14.88 -0.86 -5.51
C VAL A 343 -15.34 -2.11 -6.24
N GLY A 344 -14.68 -2.43 -7.36
CA GLY A 344 -15.18 -3.42 -8.31
C GLY A 344 -14.77 -4.87 -8.03
N THR A 345 -13.61 -5.11 -7.40
CA THR A 345 -13.01 -6.45 -7.42
C THR A 345 -12.46 -6.95 -6.09
N TYR A 346 -12.59 -6.20 -4.98
CA TYR A 346 -12.06 -6.70 -3.72
C TYR A 346 -12.76 -8.00 -3.27
N LYS A 347 -11.99 -8.85 -2.58
CA LYS A 347 -12.42 -10.12 -2.00
C LYS A 347 -12.07 -10.11 -0.51
N GLY A 348 -12.91 -10.78 0.31
CA GLY A 348 -12.77 -10.74 1.76
C GLY A 348 -13.04 -9.35 2.31
N GLY A 349 -12.11 -8.80 3.07
CA GLY A 349 -12.13 -7.41 3.53
C GLY A 349 -11.67 -6.45 2.45
N ILE A 350 -12.18 -5.22 2.48
CA ILE A 350 -11.67 -4.15 1.62
C ILE A 350 -10.18 -3.88 1.92
N MET A 351 -9.82 -3.95 3.20
CA MET A 351 -8.46 -3.96 3.72
C MET A 351 -8.26 -5.17 4.61
N ASN A 352 -7.05 -5.68 4.66
CA ASN A 352 -6.66 -6.78 5.51
C ASN A 352 -5.35 -6.41 6.22
N VAL A 353 -5.28 -6.68 7.52
CA VAL A 353 -4.06 -6.62 8.32
C VAL A 353 -3.55 -8.04 8.56
N MET A 354 -2.28 -8.21 8.82
CA MET A 354 -1.70 -9.50 9.15
C MET A 354 -1.94 -9.86 10.61
N GLU A 355 -2.14 -11.13 10.90
CA GLU A 355 -2.31 -11.70 12.26
C GLU A 355 -1.01 -11.77 13.08
N ALA A 356 0.13 -11.43 12.46
CA ALA A 356 1.43 -11.18 13.10
C ALA A 356 2.17 -10.13 12.27
N GLY A 357 3.46 -9.88 12.53
CA GLY A 357 4.24 -8.96 11.72
C GLY A 357 4.26 -9.33 10.24
N MET A 358 4.34 -8.35 9.35
CA MET A 358 4.41 -8.62 7.91
C MET A 358 5.62 -9.49 7.55
N GLY A 359 6.75 -9.31 8.22
CA GLY A 359 7.90 -10.20 8.11
C GLY A 359 7.51 -11.67 8.37
N ASP A 360 6.75 -11.88 9.44
CA ASP A 360 6.37 -13.20 9.92
C ASP A 360 5.36 -13.88 8.99
N THR A 361 4.34 -13.12 8.55
CA THR A 361 3.20 -13.66 7.78
C THR A 361 3.45 -13.74 6.28
N ILE A 362 4.36 -12.92 5.75
CA ILE A 362 4.62 -12.82 4.31
C ILE A 362 6.03 -13.32 3.95
N PHE A 363 7.06 -12.78 4.61
CA PHE A 363 8.44 -13.08 4.19
C PHE A 363 8.97 -14.40 4.76
N SER A 364 8.50 -14.84 5.93
CA SER A 364 8.83 -16.17 6.46
C SER A 364 8.33 -17.30 5.57
N PRO A 365 7.06 -17.32 5.09
CA PRO A 365 6.60 -18.33 4.14
C PRO A 365 7.45 -18.40 2.87
N PHE A 366 7.72 -17.24 2.24
CA PHE A 366 8.57 -17.21 1.05
C PHE A 366 9.99 -17.70 1.33
N TYR A 367 10.58 -17.26 2.43
CA TYR A 367 11.93 -17.71 2.80
C TYR A 367 12.00 -19.22 2.99
N VAL A 368 11.08 -19.78 3.79
CA VAL A 368 11.07 -21.21 4.09
C VAL A 368 10.87 -22.02 2.81
N VAL A 369 9.89 -21.66 1.98
CA VAL A 369 9.61 -22.37 0.73
C VAL A 369 10.80 -22.28 -0.23
N LEU A 370 11.34 -21.08 -0.45
CA LEU A 370 12.45 -20.89 -1.40
C LEU A 370 13.74 -21.56 -0.94
N LYS A 371 14.05 -21.50 0.36
CA LYS A 371 15.20 -22.21 0.96
C LYS A 371 15.07 -23.71 0.73
N ASN A 372 13.89 -24.29 0.97
CA ASN A 372 13.65 -25.71 0.76
C ASN A 372 13.58 -26.12 -0.72
N ARG A 373 13.26 -25.20 -1.62
CA ARG A 373 13.39 -25.40 -3.08
C ARG A 373 14.87 -25.38 -3.53
N GLY A 374 15.80 -24.86 -2.71
CA GLY A 374 17.22 -24.80 -3.01
C GLY A 374 17.74 -23.41 -3.41
N VAL A 375 16.95 -22.36 -3.24
CA VAL A 375 17.43 -20.98 -3.38
C VAL A 375 18.40 -20.64 -2.25
N ARG A 376 19.56 -20.10 -2.60
CA ARG A 376 20.57 -19.68 -1.61
C ARG A 376 20.33 -18.25 -1.16
N PHE A 377 20.44 -17.99 0.15
CA PHE A 377 20.32 -16.66 0.75
C PHE A 377 21.66 -16.26 1.36
N ARG A 378 22.16 -15.09 0.99
CA ARG A 378 23.38 -14.48 1.50
C ARG A 378 23.01 -13.19 2.25
N PHE A 379 22.79 -13.33 3.55
CA PHE A 379 22.55 -12.19 4.45
C PHE A 379 23.84 -11.44 4.73
N PHE A 380 23.74 -10.18 5.17
CA PHE A 380 24.88 -9.29 5.45
C PHE A 380 25.72 -8.98 4.21
N HIS A 381 25.14 -9.04 3.03
CA HIS A 381 25.82 -8.76 1.76
C HIS A 381 25.25 -7.47 1.15
N ARG A 382 25.87 -6.34 1.47
CA ARG A 382 25.50 -5.04 0.95
C ARG A 382 26.07 -4.85 -0.46
N VAL A 383 25.21 -4.83 -1.48
CA VAL A 383 25.60 -4.44 -2.84
C VAL A 383 26.01 -2.96 -2.82
N THR A 384 27.18 -2.65 -3.37
CA THR A 384 27.73 -1.30 -3.38
C THR A 384 27.85 -0.71 -4.78
N ARG A 385 27.89 -1.54 -5.83
CA ARG A 385 27.96 -1.07 -7.23
C ARG A 385 27.53 -2.15 -8.20
N LEU A 386 26.83 -1.73 -9.26
CA LEU A 386 26.66 -2.48 -10.49
C LEU A 386 27.50 -1.81 -11.58
N ALA A 387 28.47 -2.52 -12.14
CA ALA A 387 29.32 -2.03 -13.21
C ALA A 387 28.93 -2.66 -14.54
N LEU A 388 29.04 -1.90 -15.63
CA LEU A 388 28.75 -2.36 -16.97
C LEU A 388 29.88 -3.22 -17.53
N SER A 389 29.56 -4.10 -18.49
CA SER A 389 30.51 -4.82 -19.31
C SER A 389 31.31 -3.83 -20.20
N GLU A 390 32.42 -4.29 -20.78
CA GLU A 390 33.26 -3.47 -21.69
C GLU A 390 32.45 -2.88 -22.85
N ASP A 391 31.54 -3.66 -23.42
CA ASP A 391 30.66 -3.23 -24.52
C ASP A 391 29.45 -2.42 -24.06
N ARG A 392 29.32 -2.22 -22.72
CA ARG A 392 28.27 -1.44 -22.01
C ARG A 392 26.82 -1.91 -22.27
N LYS A 393 26.64 -3.18 -22.70
CA LYS A 393 25.30 -3.74 -22.99
C LYS A 393 24.74 -4.58 -21.87
N ASP A 394 25.56 -5.01 -20.94
CA ASP A 394 25.23 -5.92 -19.85
C ASP A 394 25.83 -5.44 -18.53
N ILE A 395 25.36 -6.00 -17.42
CA ILE A 395 26.07 -5.90 -16.14
C ILE A 395 27.29 -6.84 -16.22
N GLY A 396 28.48 -6.29 -16.07
CA GLY A 396 29.76 -7.02 -16.13
C GLY A 396 30.21 -7.48 -14.76
N SER A 397 29.96 -6.68 -13.70
CA SER A 397 30.30 -7.06 -12.33
C SER A 397 29.39 -6.42 -11.30
N ILE A 398 29.37 -7.05 -10.11
CA ILE A 398 28.64 -6.59 -8.94
C ILE A 398 29.61 -6.54 -7.75
N ASP A 399 29.81 -5.35 -7.18
CA ASP A 399 30.62 -5.18 -5.99
C ASP A 399 29.75 -5.30 -4.73
N ILE A 400 30.23 -6.09 -3.77
CA ILE A 400 29.52 -6.40 -2.53
C ILE A 400 30.44 -6.19 -1.34
N ALA A 401 29.95 -5.49 -0.32
CA ALA A 401 30.54 -5.39 0.99
C ALA A 401 29.89 -6.43 1.91
N VAL A 402 30.65 -7.41 2.37
CA VAL A 402 30.19 -8.37 3.38
C VAL A 402 30.28 -7.71 4.75
N GLN A 403 29.14 -7.47 5.39
CA GLN A 403 29.05 -6.73 6.64
C GLN A 403 29.40 -7.58 7.86
N ALA A 404 29.04 -8.86 7.83
CA ALA A 404 29.30 -9.82 8.90
C ALA A 404 29.43 -11.24 8.33
N ALA A 405 30.15 -12.11 9.01
CA ALA A 405 30.32 -13.51 8.63
C ALA A 405 29.73 -14.44 9.69
N PRO A 406 29.02 -15.51 9.33
CA PRO A 406 28.57 -16.51 10.27
C PRO A 406 29.76 -17.24 10.91
N LEU A 407 29.60 -17.71 12.16
CA LEU A 407 30.57 -18.54 12.83
C LEU A 407 30.73 -19.91 12.16
N GLN A 408 29.60 -20.48 11.72
CA GLN A 408 29.55 -21.78 11.06
C GLN A 408 28.40 -21.79 10.03
N GLY A 409 28.64 -22.41 8.86
CA GLY A 409 27.60 -22.59 7.84
C GLY A 409 26.94 -21.29 7.35
N ASP A 410 25.66 -21.40 7.05
CA ASP A 410 24.83 -20.24 6.69
C ASP A 410 24.14 -19.66 7.93
N TYR A 411 23.89 -18.35 7.90
CA TYR A 411 23.12 -17.66 8.94
C TYR A 411 21.65 -18.13 8.89
N ASP A 412 21.08 -18.49 10.04
CA ASP A 412 19.67 -18.85 10.17
C ASP A 412 18.89 -17.68 10.78
N PRO A 413 18.07 -16.96 9.98
CA PRO A 413 17.48 -15.69 10.39
C PRO A 413 16.19 -15.81 11.21
N LEU A 414 15.55 -17.00 11.24
CA LEU A 414 14.24 -17.15 11.87
C LEU A 414 14.33 -17.68 13.29
N ASP A 415 13.44 -17.18 14.13
CA ASP A 415 13.06 -17.76 15.42
C ASP A 415 11.58 -18.19 15.39
N VAL A 416 11.13 -18.91 16.39
CA VAL A 416 9.73 -19.29 16.55
C VAL A 416 9.18 -18.67 17.83
N VAL A 417 8.35 -17.63 17.67
CA VAL A 417 7.71 -16.92 18.77
C VAL A 417 6.23 -17.27 18.78
N ASN A 418 5.72 -17.85 19.87
CA ASN A 418 4.32 -18.28 20.01
C ASN A 418 3.81 -19.12 18.83
N GLY A 419 4.69 -19.99 18.28
CA GLY A 419 4.40 -20.85 17.13
C GLY A 419 4.50 -20.16 15.77
N VAL A 420 4.86 -18.89 15.71
CA VAL A 420 5.05 -18.12 14.47
C VAL A 420 6.53 -18.05 14.12
N PRO A 421 6.96 -18.55 12.94
CA PRO A 421 8.31 -18.31 12.43
C PRO A 421 8.53 -16.82 12.14
N SER A 422 9.43 -16.19 12.85
CA SER A 422 9.52 -14.74 13.00
C SER A 422 10.94 -14.22 12.75
N TRP A 423 11.04 -13.01 12.21
CA TRP A 423 12.29 -12.28 12.03
C TRP A 423 12.62 -11.47 13.30
N PRO A 424 13.85 -11.49 13.82
CA PRO A 424 14.24 -10.65 14.93
C PRO A 424 14.44 -9.19 14.49
N SER A 425 14.22 -8.24 15.39
CA SER A 425 14.51 -6.82 15.16
C SER A 425 16.01 -6.48 15.17
N ALA A 426 16.83 -7.38 15.66
CA ALA A 426 18.30 -7.35 15.60
C ALA A 426 18.82 -8.74 15.25
N PRO A 427 20.00 -8.87 14.60
CA PRO A 427 20.51 -10.17 14.20
C PRO A 427 20.83 -11.07 15.40
N PHE A 428 20.87 -12.37 15.17
CA PHE A 428 21.38 -13.32 16.16
C PHE A 428 22.89 -13.20 16.23
N TYR A 429 23.39 -12.26 17.03
CA TYR A 429 24.82 -11.99 17.19
C TYR A 429 25.62 -13.23 17.61
N SER A 430 25.02 -14.17 18.33
CA SER A 430 25.63 -15.45 18.70
C SER A 430 25.96 -16.36 17.51
N GLN A 431 25.39 -16.12 16.34
CA GLN A 431 25.72 -16.84 15.11
C GLN A 431 26.84 -16.17 14.31
N LEU A 432 27.29 -14.96 14.70
CA LEU A 432 28.21 -14.12 13.92
C LEU A 432 29.59 -14.06 14.54
N LYS A 433 30.64 -14.03 13.71
CA LYS A 433 31.99 -13.70 14.14
C LYS A 433 32.00 -12.27 14.68
N ASP A 434 32.66 -12.07 15.80
CA ASP A 434 32.73 -10.78 16.49
C ASP A 434 31.35 -10.16 16.79
N GLY A 435 30.32 -11.01 16.98
CA GLY A 435 28.93 -10.61 17.10
C GLY A 435 28.66 -9.53 18.16
N GLU A 436 29.37 -9.60 19.31
CA GLU A 436 29.19 -8.55 20.35
C GLU A 436 29.66 -7.16 19.88
N ALA A 437 30.73 -7.09 19.08
CA ALA A 437 31.18 -5.82 18.49
C ALA A 437 30.19 -5.26 17.46
N LEU A 438 29.44 -6.13 16.78
CA LEU A 438 28.42 -5.74 15.79
C LEU A 438 27.19 -5.09 16.42
N ARG A 439 26.96 -5.20 17.73
CA ARG A 439 25.80 -4.57 18.42
C ARG A 439 25.80 -3.05 18.36
N ALA A 440 26.96 -2.44 18.14
CA ALA A 440 27.08 -0.99 17.98
C ALA A 440 26.83 -0.50 16.56
N GLN A 441 26.54 -1.41 15.62
CA GLN A 441 26.38 -1.11 14.20
C GLN A 441 24.92 -1.30 13.78
N ASP A 442 24.45 -0.43 12.86
CA ASP A 442 23.19 -0.65 12.15
C ASP A 442 23.46 -1.26 10.77
N LEU A 443 23.40 -2.60 10.72
CA LEU A 443 23.71 -3.37 9.50
C LEU A 443 22.65 -3.22 8.38
N GLU A 444 21.56 -2.50 8.61
CA GLU A 444 20.58 -2.13 7.59
C GLU A 444 20.71 -0.67 7.16
N SER A 445 21.61 0.11 7.78
CA SER A 445 21.77 1.53 7.47
C SER A 445 22.79 1.80 6.36
N TYR A 446 22.47 2.74 5.50
CA TYR A 446 23.39 3.36 4.55
C TYR A 446 24.53 4.12 5.26
N TRP A 447 24.25 4.69 6.45
CA TRP A 447 25.21 5.46 7.27
C TRP A 447 26.13 4.58 8.10
N ASP A 448 26.00 3.26 8.04
CA ASP A 448 27.00 2.37 8.63
C ASP A 448 28.31 2.46 7.85
N THR A 449 29.31 3.08 8.46
CA THR A 449 30.62 3.35 7.88
C THR A 449 31.68 2.32 8.28
N GLN A 450 31.32 1.31 9.04
CA GLN A 450 32.28 0.29 9.47
C GLN A 450 32.86 -0.46 8.27
N PRO A 451 34.16 -0.76 8.28
CA PRO A 451 34.76 -1.50 7.21
C PRO A 451 34.14 -2.91 7.11
N PRO A 452 33.82 -3.39 5.90
CA PRO A 452 33.29 -4.72 5.72
C PRO A 452 34.35 -5.78 6.09
N VAL A 453 33.88 -6.95 6.55
CA VAL A 453 34.77 -8.08 6.85
C VAL A 453 35.40 -8.66 5.59
N GLU A 454 34.76 -8.50 4.44
CA GLU A 454 35.24 -8.91 3.13
C GLU A 454 34.64 -8.02 2.03
N ARG A 455 35.37 -7.90 0.92
CA ARG A 455 34.88 -7.28 -0.32
C ARG A 455 34.86 -8.33 -1.41
N LEU A 456 33.71 -8.51 -2.05
CA LEU A 456 33.52 -9.43 -3.16
C LEU A 456 33.23 -8.64 -4.43
N THR A 457 33.75 -9.13 -5.55
CA THR A 457 33.34 -8.68 -6.87
C THR A 457 32.87 -9.89 -7.66
N LEU A 458 31.57 -10.01 -7.86
CA LEU A 458 30.99 -11.05 -8.71
C LEU A 458 31.17 -10.66 -10.19
N ARG A 459 31.57 -11.62 -11.02
CA ARG A 459 31.84 -11.42 -12.44
C ARG A 459 30.88 -12.19 -13.32
N ARG A 460 30.39 -11.54 -14.38
CA ARG A 460 29.56 -12.19 -15.38
C ARG A 460 30.30 -13.34 -16.06
N GLY A 461 29.59 -14.46 -16.22
CA GLY A 461 30.12 -15.69 -16.83
C GLY A 461 31.01 -16.54 -15.91
N GLU A 462 31.37 -16.03 -14.72
CA GLU A 462 32.08 -16.78 -13.66
C GLU A 462 31.15 -17.02 -12.49
N ASP A 463 30.55 -15.95 -11.95
CA ASP A 463 29.74 -15.97 -10.72
C ASP A 463 28.24 -15.78 -11.00
N PHE A 464 27.89 -15.15 -12.13
CA PHE A 464 26.50 -14.94 -12.54
C PHE A 464 26.35 -14.77 -14.06
N ASP A 465 25.16 -15.09 -14.58
CA ASP A 465 24.76 -14.84 -15.97
C ASP A 465 23.71 -13.74 -16.05
N LYS A 466 22.73 -13.73 -15.13
CA LYS A 466 21.59 -12.82 -15.08
C LYS A 466 21.45 -12.17 -13.73
N VAL A 467 20.91 -10.97 -13.73
CA VAL A 467 20.66 -10.17 -12.52
C VAL A 467 19.20 -9.76 -12.45
N ILE A 468 18.58 -9.94 -11.30
CA ILE A 468 17.29 -9.31 -10.96
C ILE A 468 17.58 -8.26 -9.88
N LEU A 469 17.49 -6.99 -10.23
CA LEU A 469 17.71 -5.88 -9.32
C LEU A 469 16.42 -5.59 -8.55
N GLY A 470 16.39 -6.01 -7.27
CA GLY A 470 15.25 -5.85 -6.36
C GLY A 470 15.44 -4.75 -5.29
N ILE A 471 16.44 -3.90 -5.45
CA ILE A 471 16.74 -2.80 -4.53
C ILE A 471 15.85 -1.59 -4.85
N SER A 472 15.37 -0.87 -3.84
CA SER A 472 14.48 0.28 -4.03
C SER A 472 15.14 1.40 -4.81
N ILE A 473 14.32 2.14 -5.58
CA ILE A 473 14.78 3.22 -6.47
C ILE A 473 15.59 4.31 -5.74
N GLY A 474 15.28 4.59 -4.47
CA GLY A 474 16.02 5.58 -3.69
C GLY A 474 17.51 5.26 -3.51
N ALA A 475 17.91 3.98 -3.65
CA ALA A 475 19.31 3.55 -3.56
C ALA A 475 20.03 3.51 -4.93
N LEU A 476 19.30 3.55 -6.05
CA LEU A 476 19.90 3.41 -7.38
C LEU A 476 20.92 4.51 -7.74
N PRO A 477 20.78 5.79 -7.30
CA PRO A 477 21.80 6.82 -7.53
C PRO A 477 23.19 6.44 -6.99
N TYR A 478 23.24 5.62 -5.95
CA TYR A 478 24.50 5.17 -5.34
C TYR A 478 25.08 3.92 -6.01
N LEU A 479 24.21 3.02 -6.43
CA LEU A 479 24.57 1.68 -6.90
C LEU A 479 24.75 1.59 -8.41
N CYS A 480 23.97 2.39 -9.17
CA CYS A 480 23.77 2.26 -10.61
C CYS A 480 24.31 3.45 -11.41
N GLN A 481 25.36 4.11 -10.94
CA GLN A 481 25.89 5.34 -11.55
C GLN A 481 26.25 5.15 -13.04
N GLU A 482 26.85 4.00 -13.39
CA GLU A 482 27.22 3.72 -14.79
C GLU A 482 25.99 3.50 -15.67
N LEU A 483 24.94 2.85 -15.15
CA LEU A 483 23.70 2.63 -15.86
C LEU A 483 22.97 3.96 -16.13
N ILE A 484 22.92 4.82 -15.09
CA ILE A 484 22.33 6.17 -15.14
C ILE A 484 23.07 7.06 -16.14
N ALA A 485 24.40 6.96 -16.20
CA ALA A 485 25.21 7.72 -17.14
C ALA A 485 25.11 7.18 -18.58
N GLN A 486 24.83 5.88 -18.76
CA GLN A 486 24.78 5.21 -20.06
C GLN A 486 23.44 5.37 -20.77
N ASP A 487 22.31 5.39 -20.04
CA ASP A 487 20.96 5.37 -20.60
C ASP A 487 20.10 6.48 -20.01
N ASP A 488 19.66 7.41 -20.84
CA ASP A 488 18.80 8.53 -20.46
C ASP A 488 17.49 8.06 -19.81
N ARG A 489 16.98 6.87 -20.14
CA ARG A 489 15.76 6.33 -19.50
C ARG A 489 16.00 6.02 -18.03
N TRP A 490 17.20 5.50 -17.66
CA TRP A 490 17.61 5.28 -16.29
C TRP A 490 17.73 6.60 -15.53
N ARG A 491 18.36 7.60 -16.16
CA ARG A 491 18.46 8.93 -15.57
C ARG A 491 17.09 9.54 -15.32
N MET A 492 16.21 9.52 -16.34
CA MET A 492 14.86 10.05 -16.21
C MET A 492 14.02 9.27 -15.18
N MET A 493 14.14 7.95 -15.09
CA MET A 493 13.46 7.15 -14.08
C MET A 493 13.88 7.58 -12.67
N VAL A 494 15.17 7.65 -12.41
CA VAL A 494 15.69 8.04 -11.08
C VAL A 494 15.33 9.49 -10.72
N GLU A 495 15.27 10.39 -11.71
CA GLU A 495 14.90 11.80 -11.51
C GLU A 495 13.40 12.02 -11.32
N ARG A 496 12.54 11.20 -11.96
CA ARG A 496 11.10 11.46 -12.06
C ARG A 496 10.22 10.54 -11.21
N VAL A 497 10.71 9.37 -10.86
CA VAL A 497 10.02 8.48 -9.93
C VAL A 497 10.49 8.82 -8.51
N GLU A 498 9.79 9.76 -7.90
CA GLU A 498 10.18 10.32 -6.60
C GLU A 498 9.86 9.35 -5.45
N THR A 499 10.54 9.58 -4.33
CA THR A 499 10.31 8.87 -3.08
C THR A 499 10.12 9.86 -1.94
N VAL A 500 9.42 9.45 -0.89
CA VAL A 500 9.22 10.25 0.32
C VAL A 500 9.61 9.45 1.56
N LYS A 501 10.16 10.13 2.58
CA LYS A 501 10.34 9.55 3.91
C LYS A 501 8.97 9.32 4.54
N THR A 502 8.85 8.24 5.31
CA THR A 502 7.68 7.99 6.15
C THR A 502 8.10 7.87 7.60
N GLN A 503 7.15 8.01 8.50
CA GLN A 503 7.36 7.90 9.93
C GLN A 503 6.23 7.15 10.58
N ALA A 504 6.54 6.53 11.72
CA ALA A 504 5.57 5.82 12.51
C ALA A 504 5.96 5.83 13.98
N PHE A 505 4.95 5.69 14.84
CA PHE A 505 5.16 5.23 16.21
C PHE A 505 4.10 4.21 16.59
N GLN A 506 4.47 3.30 17.47
CA GLN A 506 3.64 2.23 17.98
C GLN A 506 3.72 2.22 19.51
N ILE A 507 2.57 2.24 20.18
CA ILE A 507 2.48 2.29 21.63
C ILE A 507 1.62 1.14 22.15
N TRP A 508 2.05 0.59 23.29
CA TRP A 508 1.36 -0.46 24.01
C TRP A 508 0.70 0.14 25.26
N LEU A 509 -0.60 -0.08 25.41
CA LEU A 509 -1.44 0.58 26.40
C LEU A 509 -2.05 -0.44 27.36
N ASN A 510 -2.17 -0.04 28.64
CA ASN A 510 -2.87 -0.78 29.69
C ASN A 510 -4.36 -0.37 29.80
N ARG A 511 -4.90 0.23 28.75
CA ARG A 511 -6.30 0.63 28.63
C ARG A 511 -6.82 0.21 27.27
N THR A 512 -8.10 -0.17 27.22
CA THR A 512 -8.78 -0.43 25.95
C THR A 512 -9.19 0.89 25.28
N GLU A 513 -9.52 0.85 23.99
CA GLU A 513 -10.03 2.01 23.26
C GLU A 513 -11.28 2.59 23.92
N GLU A 514 -12.18 1.75 24.44
CA GLU A 514 -13.38 2.17 25.15
C GLU A 514 -13.02 2.93 26.44
N GLN A 515 -12.01 2.45 27.19
CA GLN A 515 -11.50 3.14 28.38
C GLN A 515 -10.81 4.46 28.06
N LEU A 516 -10.27 4.60 26.85
CA LEU A 516 -9.72 5.86 26.32
C LEU A 516 -10.82 6.78 25.76
N GLY A 517 -12.06 6.28 25.63
CA GLY A 517 -13.23 7.04 25.15
C GLY A 517 -13.56 6.85 23.68
N TRP A 518 -12.93 5.91 22.98
CA TRP A 518 -13.31 5.51 21.64
C TRP A 518 -14.42 4.45 21.71
N ASN A 519 -15.67 4.87 21.55
CA ASN A 519 -16.85 4.00 21.68
C ASN A 519 -17.38 3.55 20.31
N ARG A 520 -16.48 3.15 19.43
CA ARG A 520 -16.80 2.68 18.06
C ARG A 520 -16.01 1.42 17.75
N GLU A 521 -16.32 0.78 16.64
CA GLU A 521 -15.50 -0.30 16.10
C GLU A 521 -14.06 0.18 15.84
N LEU A 522 -13.09 -0.72 15.95
CA LEU A 522 -11.67 -0.43 15.77
C LEU A 522 -11.40 -0.03 14.31
N PRO A 523 -10.92 1.19 14.06
CA PRO A 523 -10.81 1.72 12.72
C PRO A 523 -9.45 1.45 12.09
N ILE A 524 -9.42 1.61 10.74
CA ILE A 524 -8.30 2.22 10.04
C ILE A 524 -8.74 3.66 9.77
N LEU A 525 -8.10 4.61 10.46
CA LEU A 525 -8.46 6.02 10.43
C LEU A 525 -7.36 6.82 9.77
N THR A 526 -7.72 7.79 8.92
CA THR A 526 -6.78 8.74 8.33
C THR A 526 -7.38 10.14 8.18
N GLY A 527 -6.59 11.10 7.73
CA GLY A 527 -7.01 12.50 7.56
C GLY A 527 -7.15 13.27 8.88
N PHE A 528 -6.50 12.81 9.95
CA PHE A 528 -6.53 13.51 11.24
C PHE A 528 -5.47 14.62 11.31
N VAL A 529 -4.66 14.65 12.35
CA VAL A 529 -3.63 15.67 12.56
C VAL A 529 -2.27 15.14 12.14
N GLU A 530 -1.68 15.83 11.17
CA GLU A 530 -0.33 15.53 10.70
C GLU A 530 0.74 15.89 11.73
N PRO A 531 1.87 15.21 11.70
CA PRO A 531 2.30 14.21 10.73
C PRO A 531 1.93 12.76 11.10
N HIS A 532 1.05 12.52 12.05
CA HIS A 532 0.60 11.20 12.52
C HIS A 532 -0.92 11.04 12.35
N ASP A 533 -1.43 11.43 11.20
CA ASP A 533 -2.85 11.52 10.91
C ASP A 533 -3.55 10.18 10.66
N THR A 534 -2.77 9.12 10.48
CA THR A 534 -3.27 7.76 10.27
C THR A 534 -3.11 6.93 11.54
N TRP A 535 -4.22 6.36 12.03
CA TRP A 535 -4.27 5.47 13.19
C TRP A 535 -4.87 4.12 12.82
N CYS A 536 -4.19 3.05 13.26
CA CYS A 536 -4.68 1.68 13.19
C CYS A 536 -4.58 1.01 14.57
N ALA A 537 -5.67 0.39 15.04
CA ALA A 537 -5.64 -0.47 16.22
C ALA A 537 -5.06 -1.84 15.83
N MET A 538 -4.06 -2.30 16.59
CA MET A 538 -3.31 -3.54 16.31
C MET A 538 -3.32 -4.51 17.50
N ASP A 539 -4.30 -4.45 18.36
CA ASP A 539 -4.47 -5.29 19.56
C ASP A 539 -4.56 -6.79 19.26
N HIS A 540 -4.96 -7.18 18.03
CA HIS A 540 -4.89 -8.56 17.54
C HIS A 540 -3.48 -9.15 17.53
N LEU A 541 -2.43 -8.31 17.59
CA LEU A 541 -1.04 -8.75 17.68
C LEU A 541 -0.62 -9.15 19.11
N ILE A 542 -1.30 -8.69 20.17
CA ILE A 542 -0.94 -8.97 21.58
C ILE A 542 -0.76 -10.47 21.85
N PRO A 543 -1.62 -11.38 21.38
CA PRO A 543 -1.45 -12.82 21.58
C PRO A 543 -0.24 -13.42 20.85
N LYS A 544 0.37 -12.68 19.93
CA LYS A 544 1.56 -13.10 19.17
C LYS A 544 2.85 -12.56 19.78
N GLU A 545 2.77 -11.72 20.81
CA GLU A 545 3.88 -11.20 21.60
C GLU A 545 4.00 -11.99 22.91
N SER A 546 5.11 -11.87 23.61
CA SER A 546 5.43 -12.68 24.80
C SER A 546 5.31 -11.88 26.10
N TRP A 547 4.22 -11.13 26.25
CA TRP A 547 4.01 -10.29 27.42
C TRP A 547 3.83 -11.11 28.71
N PRO A 548 4.50 -10.73 29.81
CA PRO A 548 4.17 -11.28 31.12
C PRO A 548 2.75 -10.84 31.50
N ALA A 549 1.98 -11.73 32.12
CA ALA A 549 0.59 -11.44 32.51
C ALA A 549 0.46 -10.17 33.40
N SER A 550 1.51 -9.82 34.16
CA SER A 550 1.57 -8.63 34.99
C SER A 550 1.73 -7.33 34.21
N ALA A 551 2.08 -7.36 32.93
CA ALA A 551 2.26 -6.15 32.12
C ALA A 551 0.93 -5.45 31.82
N GLY A 552 -0.17 -6.21 31.74
CA GLY A 552 -1.51 -5.65 31.55
C GLY A 552 -1.70 -4.95 30.22
N VAL A 553 -1.07 -5.41 29.16
CA VAL A 553 -1.26 -4.86 27.80
C VAL A 553 -2.67 -5.19 27.33
N LEU A 554 -3.42 -4.17 26.95
CA LEU A 554 -4.82 -4.30 26.49
C LEU A 554 -5.00 -3.79 25.06
N GLN A 555 -4.11 -2.90 24.59
CA GLN A 555 -4.20 -2.29 23.26
C GLN A 555 -2.82 -2.06 22.67
N ILE A 556 -2.74 -2.13 21.34
CA ILE A 556 -1.61 -1.63 20.54
C ILE A 556 -2.15 -0.59 19.56
N ALA A 557 -1.64 0.63 19.63
CA ALA A 557 -2.00 1.68 18.69
C ALA A 557 -0.80 2.05 17.81
N TYR A 558 -1.04 2.04 16.52
CA TYR A 558 -0.06 2.38 15.49
C TYR A 558 -0.45 3.68 14.80
N PHE A 559 0.47 4.64 14.73
CA PHE A 559 0.29 5.92 14.07
C PHE A 559 1.38 6.14 13.01
N CYS A 560 1.02 6.63 11.85
CA CYS A 560 1.98 6.90 10.79
C CYS A 560 1.51 7.96 9.80
N ASN A 561 2.42 8.51 9.01
CA ASN A 561 2.23 9.12 7.68
C ASN A 561 3.59 9.52 7.07
N ALA A 562 3.54 10.27 5.96
CA ALA A 562 4.70 10.85 5.30
C ALA A 562 5.46 11.79 6.27
N MET A 563 6.78 11.72 6.23
CA MET A 563 7.66 12.61 6.99
C MET A 563 8.14 13.75 6.10
N GLN A 564 8.20 14.95 6.64
CA GLN A 564 8.65 16.12 5.87
C GLN A 564 10.09 15.95 5.37
N GLU A 565 10.31 16.28 4.10
CA GLU A 565 11.63 16.27 3.48
C GLU A 565 12.38 17.60 3.72
N CYS A 566 11.71 18.71 3.42
CA CYS A 566 12.20 20.07 3.65
C CYS A 566 11.06 21.08 3.54
N THR A 567 11.20 22.22 4.20
CA THR A 567 10.29 23.35 3.98
C THR A 567 10.55 23.99 2.61
N ALA A 568 9.52 24.59 2.02
CA ALA A 568 9.64 25.27 0.73
C ALA A 568 10.71 26.38 0.74
N SER A 569 10.97 27.00 1.91
CA SER A 569 12.02 28.01 2.10
C SER A 569 13.43 27.41 2.21
N GLN A 570 13.55 26.13 2.55
CA GLN A 570 14.83 25.44 2.75
C GLN A 570 15.26 24.63 1.53
N CYS A 571 14.33 24.32 0.64
CA CYS A 571 14.58 23.49 -0.54
C CYS A 571 14.51 24.34 -1.80
N PRO A 572 15.64 24.64 -2.45
CA PRO A 572 15.63 25.38 -3.71
C PRO A 572 14.84 24.64 -4.78
N PRO A 573 14.20 25.34 -5.74
CA PRO A 573 13.41 24.74 -6.83
C PRO A 573 14.18 23.71 -7.67
N ALA A 574 15.50 23.73 -7.60
CA ALA A 574 16.41 22.86 -8.35
C ALA A 574 16.76 21.53 -7.63
N CYS A 575 16.17 21.21 -6.47
CA CYS A 575 16.39 19.91 -5.84
C CYS A 575 15.78 18.80 -6.70
N THR A 576 16.58 18.24 -7.58
CA THR A 576 16.22 16.97 -8.28
C THR A 576 16.43 15.79 -7.34
N PRO A 577 15.78 14.63 -7.59
CA PRO A 577 16.04 13.41 -6.82
C PRO A 577 17.51 12.99 -6.79
N LEU A 578 18.26 13.23 -7.87
CA LEU A 578 19.71 12.99 -7.92
C LEU A 578 20.52 13.98 -7.10
N SER A 579 20.10 15.25 -7.03
CA SER A 579 20.76 16.27 -6.21
C SER A 579 20.30 16.24 -4.75
N ARG A 580 19.16 15.61 -4.45
CA ARG A 580 18.69 15.46 -3.07
C ARG A 580 19.55 14.53 -2.23
N VAL A 581 20.34 13.73 -2.88
CA VAL A 581 21.05 12.70 -2.18
C VAL A 581 22.44 13.14 -1.71
N PRO A 582 23.27 13.96 -2.42
CA PRO A 582 24.44 14.58 -1.82
C PRO A 582 24.42 16.09 -1.60
N ASP A 583 23.61 16.88 -2.31
CA ASP A 583 23.80 18.32 -2.45
C ASP A 583 22.62 19.23 -2.02
N CYS A 584 21.53 18.68 -1.49
CA CYS A 584 20.49 19.50 -0.86
C CYS A 584 21.04 20.11 0.45
N PRO A 585 20.75 21.36 0.83
CA PRO A 585 21.15 21.91 2.14
C PRO A 585 20.71 21.06 3.33
N ILE A 586 19.61 20.30 3.18
CA ILE A 586 19.23 19.23 4.11
C ILE A 586 20.01 17.94 3.83
N ALA A 587 20.46 17.68 2.62
CA ALA A 587 21.38 16.61 2.29
C ALA A 587 22.82 16.91 2.71
N GLY A 588 23.18 18.14 3.00
CA GLY A 588 24.37 18.41 3.81
C GLY A 588 24.27 17.73 5.16
N SER A 589 23.06 17.60 5.71
CA SER A 589 22.78 16.78 6.88
C SER A 589 22.80 15.28 6.57
N MET A 590 22.43 14.82 5.37
CA MET A 590 22.52 13.40 4.98
C MET A 590 23.95 12.90 4.91
N SER A 591 24.95 13.75 4.75
CA SER A 591 26.36 13.36 4.89
C SER A 591 26.84 13.33 6.36
N SER A 592 26.02 13.85 7.30
CA SER A 592 26.34 13.81 8.73
C SER A 592 26.14 12.40 9.30
N PRO A 593 27.07 11.88 10.08
CA PRO A 593 26.86 10.63 10.84
C PRO A 593 25.68 10.71 11.82
N ASP A 594 25.30 11.91 12.23
CA ASP A 594 24.20 12.17 13.16
C ASP A 594 22.82 12.19 12.50
N PHE A 595 22.75 12.24 11.15
CA PHE A 595 21.50 12.33 10.43
C PHE A 595 20.45 11.27 10.83
N PRO A 596 20.77 9.97 10.96
CA PRO A 596 19.80 8.96 11.41
C PRO A 596 19.19 9.30 12.78
N ARG A 597 20.02 9.71 13.72
CA ARG A 597 19.57 10.09 15.07
C ARG A 597 18.67 11.34 15.02
N GLU A 598 19.03 12.33 14.26
CA GLU A 598 18.23 13.55 14.09
C GLU A 598 16.84 13.26 13.53
N GLN A 599 16.73 12.33 12.57
CA GLN A 599 15.44 11.90 12.01
C GLN A 599 14.59 11.16 13.07
N LEU A 600 15.17 10.23 13.82
CA LEU A 600 14.49 9.54 14.90
C LEU A 600 14.03 10.49 16.02
N ASP A 601 14.89 11.46 16.40
CA ASP A 601 14.55 12.49 17.39
C ASP A 601 13.40 13.40 16.91
N GLN A 602 13.34 13.68 15.61
CA GLN A 602 12.22 14.41 15.02
C GLN A 602 10.90 13.65 15.17
N VAL A 603 10.88 12.37 14.83
CA VAL A 603 9.67 11.52 14.99
C VAL A 603 9.25 11.44 16.46
N ARG A 604 10.21 11.22 17.38
CA ARG A 604 9.92 11.18 18.82
C ARG A 604 9.26 12.48 19.30
N ARG A 605 9.82 13.64 18.97
CA ARG A 605 9.26 14.93 19.35
C ARG A 605 7.85 15.13 18.80
N ALA A 606 7.63 14.82 17.53
CA ALA A 606 6.33 14.94 16.88
C ALA A 606 5.30 13.99 17.51
N ALA A 607 5.68 12.76 17.83
CA ALA A 607 4.79 11.78 18.49
C ALA A 607 4.39 12.21 19.90
N VAL A 608 5.35 12.70 20.71
CA VAL A 608 5.07 13.23 22.06
C VAL A 608 4.15 14.46 21.99
N GLU A 609 4.39 15.37 21.06
CA GLU A 609 3.55 16.54 20.84
C GLU A 609 2.13 16.14 20.40
N PHE A 610 2.01 15.19 19.49
CA PHE A 610 0.74 14.63 19.02
C PHE A 610 -0.07 14.03 20.20
N LEU A 611 0.56 13.21 21.03
CA LEU A 611 -0.10 12.61 22.20
C LEU A 611 -0.55 13.67 23.19
N ASN A 612 0.26 14.67 23.50
CA ASN A 612 -0.11 15.73 24.43
C ASN A 612 -1.22 16.65 23.90
N ARG A 613 -1.19 17.01 22.61
CA ARG A 613 -2.07 18.08 22.09
C ARG A 613 -3.29 17.56 21.34
N HIS A 614 -3.18 16.44 20.64
CA HIS A 614 -4.16 16.07 19.60
C HIS A 614 -4.92 14.79 19.90
N VAL A 615 -4.28 13.77 20.49
CA VAL A 615 -4.87 12.43 20.67
C VAL A 615 -6.17 12.43 21.45
N ARG A 616 -6.40 13.38 22.37
CA ARG A 616 -7.66 13.52 23.14
C ARG A 616 -8.89 13.73 22.26
N THR A 617 -8.73 14.14 21.02
CA THR A 617 -9.86 14.21 20.08
C THR A 617 -10.32 12.81 19.65
N LEU A 618 -9.39 11.87 19.54
CA LEU A 618 -9.68 10.47 19.27
C LEU A 618 -10.02 9.73 20.57
N TRP A 619 -9.27 10.02 21.62
CA TRP A 619 -9.35 9.38 22.93
C TRP A 619 -9.67 10.41 24.03
N PRO A 620 -10.96 10.82 24.19
CA PRO A 620 -11.35 11.88 25.12
C PRO A 620 -10.97 11.65 26.58
N LEU A 621 -10.74 10.40 26.98
CA LEU A 621 -10.38 10.00 28.35
C LEU A 621 -8.88 9.72 28.53
N SER A 622 -8.03 10.16 27.58
CA SER A 622 -6.58 9.92 27.61
C SER A 622 -5.77 10.99 28.35
N SER A 623 -6.40 12.00 28.93
CA SER A 623 -5.70 13.08 29.66
C SER A 623 -5.28 12.66 31.07
N ASP A 624 -4.11 13.16 31.51
CA ASP A 624 -3.67 13.00 32.90
C ASP A 624 -4.69 13.65 33.86
N PRO A 625 -5.23 12.91 34.85
CA PRO A 625 -6.18 13.46 35.84
C PRO A 625 -5.65 14.66 36.60
N LYS A 626 -4.32 14.79 36.77
CA LYS A 626 -3.68 15.90 37.51
C LYS A 626 -3.32 17.05 36.59
N ASN A 627 -3.10 16.80 35.31
CA ASN A 627 -2.81 17.81 34.29
C ASN A 627 -3.61 17.52 33.02
N PRO A 628 -4.87 17.96 32.91
CA PRO A 628 -5.73 17.65 31.75
C PRO A 628 -5.23 18.18 30.42
N ALA A 629 -4.16 18.99 30.40
CA ALA A 629 -3.53 19.47 29.20
C ALA A 629 -2.53 18.46 28.59
N GLU A 630 -2.14 17.45 29.37
CA GLU A 630 -1.16 16.43 28.96
C GLU A 630 -1.81 15.06 28.78
N PHE A 631 -1.13 14.20 28.04
CA PHE A 631 -1.48 12.79 27.90
C PHE A 631 -1.20 12.05 29.22
N ASP A 632 -2.06 11.09 29.59
CA ASP A 632 -1.83 10.20 30.74
C ASP A 632 -0.74 9.17 30.41
N TRP A 633 0.51 9.54 30.64
CA TRP A 633 1.68 8.70 30.38
C TRP A 633 1.64 7.37 31.17
N SER A 634 0.84 7.27 32.23
CA SER A 634 0.66 6.03 32.97
C SER A 634 -0.16 4.98 32.20
N ALA A 635 -0.79 5.39 31.10
CA ALA A 635 -1.48 4.48 30.20
C ALA A 635 -0.52 3.63 29.36
N LEU A 636 0.75 4.05 29.22
CA LEU A 636 1.76 3.28 28.49
C LEU A 636 2.29 2.11 29.33
N VAL A 637 2.47 0.98 28.68
CA VAL A 637 3.09 -0.20 29.31
C VAL A 637 4.60 -0.08 29.24
N CYS A 638 5.27 -0.10 30.41
CA CYS A 638 6.72 0.04 30.57
C CYS A 638 7.25 -1.09 31.44
N LEU A 639 8.07 -1.99 30.90
CA LEU A 639 8.66 -3.10 31.66
C LEU A 639 9.87 -2.66 32.50
N HIS A 640 10.54 -1.56 32.08
CA HIS A 640 11.72 -1.03 32.82
C HIS A 640 11.33 0.10 33.78
N GLY A 641 10.04 0.41 33.92
CA GLY A 641 9.51 1.30 34.95
C GLY A 641 9.68 2.79 34.64
N SER A 642 9.86 3.19 33.38
CA SER A 642 9.88 4.59 32.98
C SER A 642 8.55 5.26 33.30
N GLN A 643 8.58 6.54 33.70
CA GLN A 643 7.39 7.30 34.12
C GLN A 643 7.32 8.67 33.44
N GLY A 644 6.10 9.25 33.38
CA GLY A 644 5.84 10.50 32.70
C GLY A 644 6.19 10.38 31.22
N GLU A 645 6.57 11.47 30.58
CA GLU A 645 6.93 11.49 29.15
C GLU A 645 8.05 10.47 28.77
N ARG A 646 8.93 10.12 29.72
CA ARG A 646 9.96 9.11 29.51
C ARG A 646 9.40 7.70 29.26
N ALA A 647 8.15 7.44 29.62
CA ALA A 647 7.47 6.19 29.28
C ALA A 647 7.41 5.98 27.76
N PHE A 648 7.44 7.06 26.97
CA PHE A 648 7.52 6.98 25.52
C PHE A 648 8.84 6.38 25.04
N ASP A 649 9.93 6.55 25.77
CA ASP A 649 11.26 6.00 25.41
C ASP A 649 11.30 4.46 25.45
N GLU A 650 10.32 3.81 26.11
CA GLU A 650 10.10 2.37 26.08
C GLU A 650 9.13 1.92 24.97
N GLN A 651 8.60 2.83 24.18
CA GLN A 651 7.75 2.49 23.02
C GLN A 651 8.57 2.35 21.74
N TYR A 652 7.91 2.15 20.60
CA TYR A 652 8.60 2.04 19.31
C TYR A 652 8.27 3.24 18.43
N TRP A 653 9.27 3.82 17.82
CA TRP A 653 9.09 4.82 16.75
C TRP A 653 10.16 4.65 15.68
N ARG A 654 9.83 5.05 14.47
CA ARG A 654 10.71 4.89 13.31
C ARG A 654 10.56 6.06 12.33
N ALA A 655 11.68 6.44 11.73
CA ALA A 655 11.77 7.26 10.55
C ALA A 655 12.33 6.39 9.40
N ASN A 656 11.58 6.22 8.33
CA ASN A 656 11.99 5.47 7.14
C ASN A 656 12.66 6.43 6.15
N PHE A 657 13.90 6.80 6.43
CA PHE A 657 14.73 7.73 5.67
C PHE A 657 15.79 7.04 4.82
N GLU A 658 16.09 5.77 5.11
CA GLU A 658 17.09 4.99 4.39
C GLU A 658 16.76 4.95 2.89
N PRO A 659 17.76 5.07 1.99
CA PRO A 659 17.54 5.04 0.56
C PRO A 659 16.75 3.82 0.07
N THR A 660 16.89 2.69 0.77
CA THR A 660 16.20 1.43 0.47
C THR A 660 14.77 1.36 1.02
N GLU A 661 14.39 2.23 1.95
CA GLU A 661 13.11 2.17 2.68
C GLU A 661 12.13 3.29 2.31
N ARG A 662 12.58 4.31 1.59
CA ARG A 662 11.74 5.44 1.19
C ARG A 662 10.56 4.97 0.34
N TYR A 663 9.37 5.51 0.63
CA TYR A 663 8.16 5.15 -0.10
C TYR A 663 8.18 5.72 -1.53
N VAL A 664 7.80 4.91 -2.50
CA VAL A 664 7.76 5.28 -3.92
C VAL A 664 6.45 5.96 -4.27
N GLN A 665 6.50 7.19 -4.72
CA GLN A 665 5.32 7.98 -5.08
C GLN A 665 4.94 7.82 -6.56
N ASN A 666 3.65 8.00 -6.87
CA ASN A 666 3.17 8.21 -8.22
C ASN A 666 2.76 9.68 -8.37
N ILE A 667 3.72 10.54 -8.67
CA ILE A 667 3.44 11.94 -8.96
C ILE A 667 3.06 12.11 -10.44
N PRO A 668 2.24 13.11 -10.80
CA PRO A 668 1.89 13.38 -12.19
C PRO A 668 3.10 13.42 -13.13
N GLY A 669 3.01 12.69 -14.23
CA GLY A 669 4.06 12.56 -15.22
C GLY A 669 5.16 11.55 -14.88
N SER A 670 5.13 10.87 -13.73
CA SER A 670 6.18 9.91 -13.35
C SER A 670 6.02 8.54 -14.01
N THR A 671 4.81 8.07 -14.26
CA THR A 671 4.52 6.73 -14.79
C THR A 671 5.28 6.41 -16.08
N ARG A 672 5.36 7.35 -17.01
CA ARG A 672 6.07 7.21 -18.29
C ARG A 672 7.57 6.97 -18.15
N HIS A 673 8.14 7.28 -17.00
CA HIS A 673 9.57 7.14 -16.71
C HIS A 673 9.90 5.85 -15.97
N ARG A 674 8.89 5.08 -15.54
CA ARG A 674 9.10 3.78 -14.92
C ARG A 674 9.50 2.76 -15.98
N LEU A 675 10.67 2.13 -15.83
CA LEU A 675 11.11 1.07 -16.73
C LEU A 675 10.31 -0.22 -16.47
N HIS A 676 10.02 -0.93 -17.56
CA HIS A 676 9.38 -2.25 -17.50
C HIS A 676 10.34 -3.30 -16.92
N SER A 677 9.84 -4.17 -16.04
CA SER A 677 10.67 -5.15 -15.32
C SER A 677 11.50 -6.06 -16.24
N ALA A 678 10.96 -6.48 -17.39
CA ALA A 678 11.65 -7.31 -18.37
C ALA A 678 12.52 -6.53 -19.37
N HIS A 679 12.48 -5.20 -19.37
CA HIS A 679 13.12 -4.35 -20.38
C HIS A 679 13.92 -3.21 -19.75
N SER A 680 14.96 -3.57 -19.01
CA SER A 680 15.83 -2.60 -18.33
C SER A 680 16.70 -1.76 -19.28
N GLY A 681 16.90 -2.20 -20.52
CA GLY A 681 17.86 -1.64 -21.47
C GLY A 681 19.20 -2.37 -21.50
N PHE A 682 19.43 -3.31 -20.58
CA PHE A 682 20.64 -4.13 -20.51
C PHE A 682 20.27 -5.62 -20.63
N GLY A 683 21.05 -6.37 -21.44
CA GLY A 683 20.66 -7.70 -21.90
C GLY A 683 20.59 -8.80 -20.83
N ASN A 684 21.24 -8.59 -19.69
CA ASN A 684 21.25 -9.55 -18.59
C ASN A 684 20.62 -9.03 -17.30
N LEU A 685 19.97 -7.83 -17.32
CA LEU A 685 19.38 -7.19 -16.17
C LEU A 685 17.86 -7.14 -16.25
N MET A 686 17.19 -7.67 -15.24
CA MET A 686 15.75 -7.50 -14.97
C MET A 686 15.57 -6.63 -13.73
N LEU A 687 14.41 -5.97 -13.64
CA LEU A 687 14.07 -5.07 -12.53
C LEU A 687 12.91 -5.65 -11.73
N ALA A 688 12.95 -5.49 -10.40
CA ALA A 688 11.87 -5.92 -9.53
C ALA A 688 11.67 -4.93 -8.38
N GLY A 689 10.44 -4.45 -8.22
CA GLY A 689 10.07 -3.52 -7.16
C GLY A 689 8.87 -2.68 -7.55
N ASP A 690 8.22 -2.07 -6.58
CA ASP A 690 7.06 -1.19 -6.75
C ASP A 690 7.36 0.13 -7.49
N TRP A 691 8.61 0.37 -7.81
CA TRP A 691 9.11 1.52 -8.57
C TRP A 691 9.20 1.28 -10.08
N THR A 692 9.07 0.02 -10.54
CA THR A 692 9.04 -0.31 -11.96
C THR A 692 7.66 -0.05 -12.56
N TYR A 693 7.55 -0.08 -13.88
CA TYR A 693 6.25 -0.03 -14.54
C TYR A 693 5.44 -1.29 -14.25
N THR A 694 4.24 -1.08 -13.75
CA THR A 694 3.21 -2.10 -13.56
C THR A 694 1.84 -1.49 -13.86
N PRO A 695 0.78 -2.28 -14.10
CA PRO A 695 -0.55 -1.72 -14.33
C PRO A 695 -1.09 -0.82 -13.20
N ILE A 696 -0.61 -1.00 -11.95
CA ILE A 696 -1.06 -0.22 -10.80
C ILE A 696 -0.21 1.04 -10.55
N ASN A 697 1.10 1.01 -10.81
CA ASN A 697 2.05 2.12 -10.65
C ASN A 697 2.01 2.86 -9.28
N ILE A 698 1.57 2.19 -8.22
CA ILE A 698 1.53 2.71 -6.83
C ILE A 698 2.54 1.93 -5.98
N GLY A 699 3.19 2.59 -5.03
CA GLY A 699 4.06 1.96 -4.04
C GLY A 699 3.27 1.00 -3.15
N CYS A 700 3.19 -0.29 -3.51
CA CYS A 700 2.46 -1.31 -2.76
C CYS A 700 2.95 -2.72 -3.04
N VAL A 701 2.52 -3.67 -2.21
CA VAL A 701 2.88 -5.09 -2.33
C VAL A 701 2.42 -5.69 -3.65
N GLU A 702 1.23 -5.33 -4.13
CA GLU A 702 0.71 -5.82 -5.42
C GLU A 702 1.61 -5.40 -6.58
N ALA A 703 2.03 -4.12 -6.63
CA ALA A 703 2.97 -3.64 -7.64
C ALA A 703 4.31 -4.38 -7.57
N ALA A 704 4.86 -4.58 -6.36
CA ALA A 704 6.10 -5.32 -6.16
C ALA A 704 5.99 -6.79 -6.59
N CYS A 705 4.84 -7.43 -6.32
CA CYS A 705 4.56 -8.79 -6.74
C CYS A 705 4.45 -8.90 -8.27
N ILE A 706 3.64 -8.02 -8.91
CA ILE A 706 3.50 -7.96 -10.37
C ILE A 706 4.87 -7.74 -11.03
N SER A 707 5.65 -6.78 -10.53
CA SER A 707 6.99 -6.49 -11.01
C SER A 707 7.90 -7.73 -10.97
N GLY A 708 7.88 -8.47 -9.86
CA GLY A 708 8.62 -9.72 -9.71
C GLY A 708 8.19 -10.80 -10.71
N LYS A 709 6.87 -10.94 -10.95
CA LYS A 709 6.33 -11.85 -11.98
C LYS A 709 6.78 -11.45 -13.38
N MET A 710 6.76 -10.15 -13.70
CA MET A 710 7.22 -9.63 -14.99
C MET A 710 8.74 -9.83 -15.19
N ALA A 711 9.53 -9.71 -14.13
CA ALA A 711 10.97 -10.02 -14.18
C ALA A 711 11.22 -11.52 -14.43
N ALA A 712 10.48 -12.39 -13.77
CA ALA A 712 10.56 -13.84 -13.99
C ALA A 712 10.15 -14.21 -15.41
N TRP A 713 9.07 -13.62 -15.93
CA TRP A 713 8.66 -13.80 -17.32
C TRP A 713 9.74 -13.37 -18.33
N GLY A 714 10.38 -12.23 -18.10
CA GLY A 714 11.47 -11.74 -18.95
C GLY A 714 12.66 -12.71 -19.04
N LEU A 715 12.88 -13.55 -18.03
CA LEU A 715 13.93 -14.56 -18.01
C LEU A 715 13.50 -15.92 -18.55
N SER A 716 12.26 -16.34 -18.25
CA SER A 716 11.82 -17.71 -18.44
C SER A 716 10.64 -17.88 -19.40
N GLY A 717 9.94 -16.79 -19.75
CA GLY A 717 8.66 -16.83 -20.43
C GLY A 717 7.48 -17.25 -19.51
N SER A 718 7.72 -17.37 -18.18
CA SER A 718 6.70 -17.77 -17.20
C SER A 718 6.75 -16.84 -15.98
N PRO A 719 5.57 -16.49 -15.37
CA PRO A 719 4.21 -16.90 -15.73
C PRO A 719 3.74 -16.24 -17.03
N GLY A 720 2.80 -16.87 -17.76
CA GLY A 720 2.27 -16.33 -19.01
C GLY A 720 1.30 -15.16 -18.87
N PHE A 721 0.81 -14.89 -17.65
CA PHE A 721 -0.16 -13.84 -17.38
C PHE A 721 -0.04 -13.30 -15.94
N ILE A 722 -0.61 -12.11 -15.73
CA ILE A 722 -0.90 -11.53 -14.41
C ILE A 722 -2.39 -11.19 -14.32
N TYR A 723 -2.88 -10.92 -13.11
CA TYR A 723 -4.20 -10.30 -12.93
C TYR A 723 -4.06 -8.79 -13.07
N GLY A 724 -4.61 -8.27 -14.16
CA GLY A 724 -4.45 -6.89 -14.60
C GLY A 724 -5.46 -5.91 -14.02
N PRO A 725 -5.61 -4.72 -14.67
CA PRO A 725 -6.42 -3.60 -14.16
C PRO A 725 -7.88 -3.93 -13.87
N MET A 726 -8.48 -4.82 -14.63
CA MET A 726 -9.91 -5.16 -14.48
C MET A 726 -10.13 -6.43 -13.64
N GLY A 727 -9.07 -6.99 -13.02
CA GLY A 727 -9.17 -8.16 -12.14
C GLY A 727 -9.22 -9.51 -12.83
N TYR A 728 -9.01 -9.57 -14.13
CA TYR A 728 -8.92 -10.81 -14.91
C TYR A 728 -7.49 -11.05 -15.43
N PRO A 729 -7.17 -12.28 -15.87
CA PRO A 729 -5.86 -12.60 -16.40
C PRO A 729 -5.52 -11.80 -17.66
N GLU A 730 -4.38 -11.12 -17.65
CA GLU A 730 -3.82 -10.41 -18.79
C GLU A 730 -2.52 -11.09 -19.25
N PRO A 731 -2.38 -11.44 -20.55
CA PRO A 731 -1.15 -12.03 -21.09
C PRO A 731 0.04 -11.11 -20.90
N MET A 732 1.17 -11.65 -20.46
CA MET A 732 2.39 -10.89 -20.16
C MET A 732 2.95 -10.14 -21.38
N ASP A 733 2.85 -10.70 -22.57
CA ASP A 733 3.31 -10.11 -23.83
C ASP A 733 2.45 -8.89 -24.26
N GLN A 734 1.28 -8.72 -23.68
CA GLN A 734 0.39 -7.59 -23.93
C GLN A 734 0.54 -6.46 -22.89
N ILE A 735 1.25 -6.71 -21.79
CA ILE A 735 1.55 -5.68 -20.77
C ILE A 735 2.66 -4.79 -21.34
N ARG A 736 2.25 -3.74 -22.04
CA ARG A 736 3.13 -2.74 -22.64
C ARG A 736 2.75 -1.36 -22.13
N TYR A 737 3.69 -0.42 -22.24
CA TYR A 737 3.32 0.99 -22.21
C TYR A 737 2.23 1.20 -23.26
N ARG A 738 0.98 1.44 -22.84
CA ARG A 738 -0.08 1.80 -23.77
C ARG A 738 0.33 3.11 -24.40
N ASP A 739 0.18 3.21 -25.74
CA ASP A 739 0.72 4.28 -26.59
C ASP A 739 0.56 5.66 -25.95
N TRP A 740 1.64 6.17 -25.37
CA TRP A 740 1.74 7.50 -24.84
C TRP A 740 2.08 8.46 -25.99
N PRO A 741 1.44 9.66 -26.06
CA PRO A 741 1.87 10.67 -27.04
C PRO A 741 3.31 11.10 -26.69
N GLY A 742 4.29 10.57 -27.37
CA GLY A 742 5.73 10.78 -27.15
C GLY A 742 6.58 9.52 -27.26
N THR A 743 6.00 8.31 -27.18
CA THR A 743 6.72 7.04 -27.40
C THR A 743 6.82 6.63 -28.87
N ALA A 744 6.30 7.43 -29.80
CA ALA A 744 6.42 7.19 -31.25
C ALA A 744 7.89 7.12 -31.75
N ALA A 745 8.86 7.62 -30.97
CA ALA A 745 10.28 7.55 -31.28
C ALA A 745 10.93 6.17 -30.97
N ALA A 746 10.27 5.30 -30.20
CA ALA A 746 10.80 3.99 -29.80
C ALA A 746 10.37 2.83 -30.72
N LYS A 747 9.54 3.09 -31.75
CA LYS A 747 9.11 2.06 -32.73
C LYS A 747 10.16 1.66 -33.77
N GLY A 748 11.40 2.02 -33.58
CA GLY A 748 12.47 1.86 -34.56
C GLY A 748 13.58 0.89 -34.22
N THR A 749 13.39 -0.16 -33.42
CA THR A 749 14.28 -1.34 -33.38
C THR A 749 13.61 -2.49 -32.65
N ALA A 750 12.94 -3.37 -33.40
CA ALA A 750 12.66 -4.73 -32.96
C ALA A 750 13.85 -5.61 -33.37
#